data_a37d4459a193e618a64f102839c4a5c3
#
_entry.id   a37d4459a193e618a64f102839c4a5c3
#
_cell.length_a   1.000
_cell.length_b   1.000
_cell.length_c   1.000
_cell.angle_alpha   90.00
_cell.angle_beta   90.00
_cell.angle_gamma   90.00
#
_symmetry.space_group_name_H-M   'P 1'
#
loop_
_entity.id
_entity.type
_entity.pdbx_description
1 polymer ?
#
loop_
_entity_poly.entity_id
_entity_poly.type
_entity_poly.pdbx_seq_one_letter_code
_entity_poly.pdbx_strand_id
1 'polypeptide(L)'
;MKNEPIYNLLNSINSPDDLRRLEVDQLPEVCDELRQDIIKELSCNPGHFAASLGTVELTVALHYVYNTPYDRIVWDVGHQAYGHKILTGRREAFSTNRKLGGIRPFPSPEESEYDTFTCGHASNSISAALGMAVAAAKKGDDQRHVIAIIGDGSMSGGLAFEGLNNSSTTPNNLLIILNDNDMAIDRSVGGMKQYLFNLTTSNRYNQLRFKASRLLFKLGILNDERRKALIRFGNSLKSMAAQQQNIFEGMNIRYFGPIDGHDIKNLSRVLRDIKDLKGPKILHLHTIKGKGFAPAEKHATEWHAPGKFDPVTGERFVANTEGMPPLFQDVFGNTLVELAEANPRIVGVTPAMPSGCSMNILMSKMPKRAFDVGIAEGHAVTFSEGMAKDGLQPFCNIYSSFMQRAYDNIIHDVAIQNLPVVLCLDRAGLVGEDGPTHHGAFDMAYLRPIPNLTIASPMNEHELRRLMYTAQLPDKGPFVLRYPRGRGVLVDWKCPLEEIPVGKGRKLKDGKDIAVISIGPIGNKARSAIARAESESGRSIAHYDLRFLKPLDEELLHEVGRTFRHIVTIEDGTIQGGMGSAVLEFMADHEYTPTVKRIGIPDKFVQHGTVAELYQLCGMDEDSLTKELLKQCELLPDMSKIKELTN
;
A
#
# COMPACT_ATOMS: atom_id res chain seq x y z
N MET A 1 -21.48 31.43 8.84
CA MET A 1 -21.57 30.21 9.69
C MET A 1 -22.40 29.25 8.89
N LYS A 2 -21.76 28.22 8.25
CA LYS A 2 -22.50 27.12 7.61
C LYS A 2 -23.12 26.29 8.74
N ASN A 3 -24.43 26.06 8.69
CA ASN A 3 -25.12 25.21 9.66
C ASN A 3 -24.38 23.87 9.72
N GLU A 4 -23.79 23.55 10.86
CA GLU A 4 -23.24 22.21 11.09
C GLU A 4 -24.40 21.20 11.07
N PRO A 5 -24.23 20.04 10.41
CA PRO A 5 -25.26 19.02 10.43
C PRO A 5 -25.52 18.61 11.89
N ILE A 6 -26.79 18.63 12.26
CA ILE A 6 -27.24 18.16 13.58
C ILE A 6 -27.45 16.66 13.45
N TYR A 7 -26.61 15.87 14.13
CA TYR A 7 -26.76 14.43 14.21
C TYR A 7 -27.58 14.06 15.45
N ASN A 8 -28.73 13.42 15.25
CA ASN A 8 -29.63 13.06 16.35
C ASN A 8 -29.13 11.84 17.11
N LEU A 9 -28.70 10.80 16.38
CA LEU A 9 -28.30 9.51 16.93
C LEU A 9 -26.78 9.38 17.06
N LEU A 10 -26.02 9.77 16.02
CA LEU A 10 -24.56 9.61 16.00
C LEU A 10 -23.86 10.36 17.14
N ASN A 11 -24.43 11.52 17.57
CA ASN A 11 -23.91 12.28 18.71
C ASN A 11 -23.98 11.52 20.05
N SER A 12 -24.88 10.53 20.17
CA SER A 12 -25.05 9.71 21.38
C SER A 12 -24.22 8.42 21.34
N ILE A 13 -23.54 8.13 20.21
CA ILE A 13 -22.76 6.90 20.00
C ILE A 13 -21.28 7.22 20.22
N ASN A 14 -20.75 6.89 21.40
CA ASN A 14 -19.34 7.01 21.74
C ASN A 14 -18.62 5.66 21.70
N SER A 15 -19.38 4.57 21.71
CA SER A 15 -18.88 3.20 21.66
C SER A 15 -19.88 2.27 20.98
N PRO A 16 -19.46 1.08 20.54
CA PRO A 16 -20.38 0.06 20.04
C PRO A 16 -21.47 -0.35 21.04
N ASP A 17 -21.24 -0.19 22.35
CA ASP A 17 -22.26 -0.46 23.37
C ASP A 17 -23.46 0.51 23.26
N ASP A 18 -23.22 1.75 22.94
CA ASP A 18 -24.28 2.74 22.74
C ASP A 18 -25.09 2.41 21.48
N LEU A 19 -24.40 2.01 20.39
CA LEU A 19 -25.04 1.58 19.16
C LEU A 19 -25.95 0.37 19.38
N ARG A 20 -25.54 -0.60 20.21
CA ARG A 20 -26.31 -1.82 20.50
C ARG A 20 -27.59 -1.57 21.32
N ARG A 21 -27.71 -0.39 21.95
CA ARG A 21 -28.95 0.01 22.69
C ARG A 21 -30.04 0.54 21.77
N LEU A 22 -29.73 0.86 20.53
CA LEU A 22 -30.67 1.38 19.56
C LEU A 22 -31.59 0.27 19.02
N GLU A 23 -32.82 0.65 18.64
CA GLU A 23 -33.72 -0.23 17.92
C GLU A 23 -33.27 -0.40 16.46
N VAL A 24 -33.57 -1.57 15.86
CA VAL A 24 -33.19 -1.87 14.46
C VAL A 24 -33.70 -0.82 13.47
N ASP A 25 -34.89 -0.24 13.78
CA ASP A 25 -35.50 0.78 12.93
C ASP A 25 -34.75 2.13 12.92
N GLN A 26 -33.87 2.38 13.89
CA GLN A 26 -33.04 3.57 13.99
C GLN A 26 -31.71 3.43 13.21
N LEU A 27 -31.28 2.20 12.88
CA LEU A 27 -30.00 1.97 12.21
C LEU A 27 -29.87 2.64 10.83
N PRO A 28 -30.91 2.76 9.99
CA PRO A 28 -30.82 3.53 8.75
C PRO A 28 -30.42 4.99 8.98
N GLU A 29 -31.00 5.66 10.01
CA GLU A 29 -30.63 7.04 10.36
C GLU A 29 -29.18 7.13 10.83
N VAL A 30 -28.70 6.18 11.64
CA VAL A 30 -27.28 6.10 12.02
C VAL A 30 -26.36 5.96 10.80
N CYS A 31 -26.74 5.14 9.82
CA CYS A 31 -25.97 4.99 8.59
C CYS A 31 -25.90 6.29 7.78
N ASP A 32 -27.01 7.01 7.68
CA ASP A 32 -27.07 8.27 6.95
C ASP A 32 -26.25 9.37 7.64
N GLU A 33 -26.37 9.49 8.97
CA GLU A 33 -25.58 10.43 9.76
C GLU A 33 -24.06 10.13 9.69
N LEU A 34 -23.68 8.85 9.83
CA LEU A 34 -22.30 8.40 9.72
C LEU A 34 -21.71 8.71 8.32
N ARG A 35 -22.50 8.50 7.28
CA ARG A 35 -22.12 8.83 5.91
C ARG A 35 -21.88 10.33 5.73
N GLN A 36 -22.78 11.15 6.27
CA GLN A 36 -22.63 12.62 6.20
C GLN A 36 -21.41 13.10 6.99
N ASP A 37 -21.13 12.51 8.15
CA ASP A 37 -19.95 12.81 8.95
C ASP A 37 -18.66 12.49 8.19
N ILE A 38 -18.58 11.31 7.55
CA ILE A 38 -17.46 10.91 6.71
C ILE A 38 -17.28 11.88 5.52
N ILE A 39 -18.35 12.28 4.83
CA ILE A 39 -18.30 13.21 3.70
C ILE A 39 -17.78 14.57 4.17
N LYS A 40 -18.32 15.10 5.27
CA LYS A 40 -17.92 16.39 5.84
C LYS A 40 -16.42 16.39 6.21
N GLU A 41 -15.99 15.41 6.98
CA GLU A 41 -14.62 15.34 7.48
C GLU A 41 -13.61 15.15 6.36
N LEU A 42 -13.84 14.23 5.42
CA LEU A 42 -12.91 13.95 4.34
C LEU A 42 -12.90 15.01 3.23
N SER A 43 -13.92 15.88 3.16
CA SER A 43 -13.90 17.03 2.26
C SER A 43 -12.80 18.04 2.63
N CYS A 44 -12.51 18.18 3.92
CA CYS A 44 -11.50 19.08 4.47
C CYS A 44 -10.17 18.39 4.77
N ASN A 45 -10.23 17.15 5.27
CA ASN A 45 -9.09 16.33 5.64
C ASN A 45 -9.03 15.07 4.77
N PRO A 46 -8.39 15.11 3.60
CA PRO A 46 -8.46 14.06 2.60
C PRO A 46 -7.96 12.68 3.06
N GLY A 47 -8.67 11.63 2.63
CA GLY A 47 -8.35 10.24 2.93
C GLY A 47 -9.00 9.27 1.94
N HIS A 48 -9.13 8.00 2.33
CA HIS A 48 -9.76 6.94 1.54
C HIS A 48 -11.29 7.09 1.57
N PHE A 49 -11.84 7.81 0.60
CA PHE A 49 -13.21 8.30 0.64
C PHE A 49 -14.24 7.26 0.17
N ALA A 50 -14.20 6.90 -1.12
CA ALA A 50 -15.25 6.07 -1.71
C ALA A 50 -15.35 4.66 -1.09
N ALA A 51 -14.23 4.08 -0.67
CA ALA A 51 -14.21 2.78 -0.01
C ALA A 51 -14.93 2.81 1.34
N SER A 52 -14.72 3.88 2.14
CA SER A 52 -15.37 4.05 3.45
C SER A 52 -16.87 4.28 3.32
N LEU A 53 -17.33 5.01 2.30
CA LEU A 53 -18.77 5.19 2.03
C LEU A 53 -19.45 3.87 1.63
N GLY A 54 -18.75 3.00 0.93
CA GLY A 54 -19.27 1.69 0.50
C GLY A 54 -19.48 0.68 1.65
N THR A 55 -18.91 0.94 2.84
CA THR A 55 -18.95 0.02 3.98
C THR A 55 -19.68 0.56 5.20
N VAL A 56 -20.42 1.66 5.08
CA VAL A 56 -21.14 2.28 6.20
C VAL A 56 -22.11 1.30 6.85
N GLU A 57 -23.02 0.72 6.08
CA GLU A 57 -24.02 -0.22 6.59
C GLU A 57 -23.36 -1.49 7.15
N LEU A 58 -22.33 -2.00 6.48
CA LEU A 58 -21.57 -3.15 6.98
C LEU A 58 -20.95 -2.86 8.35
N THR A 59 -20.34 -1.69 8.50
CA THR A 59 -19.69 -1.28 9.75
C THR A 59 -20.70 -1.17 10.89
N VAL A 60 -21.83 -0.49 10.65
CA VAL A 60 -22.92 -0.37 11.63
C VAL A 60 -23.46 -1.75 12.01
N ALA A 61 -23.74 -2.62 11.02
CA ALA A 61 -24.27 -3.95 11.27
C ALA A 61 -23.32 -4.82 12.11
N LEU A 62 -22.02 -4.76 11.84
CA LEU A 62 -21.01 -5.51 12.58
C LEU A 62 -20.95 -5.10 14.05
N HIS A 63 -20.85 -3.80 14.34
CA HIS A 63 -20.79 -3.30 15.71
C HIS A 63 -22.13 -3.43 16.46
N TYR A 64 -23.23 -3.52 15.73
CA TYR A 64 -24.55 -3.76 16.30
C TYR A 64 -24.77 -5.23 16.68
N VAL A 65 -24.26 -6.18 15.88
CA VAL A 65 -24.51 -7.62 16.06
C VAL A 65 -23.45 -8.31 16.92
N TYR A 66 -22.19 -7.89 16.80
CA TYR A 66 -21.04 -8.51 17.48
C TYR A 66 -20.61 -7.69 18.69
N ASN A 67 -20.15 -8.39 19.73
CA ASN A 67 -19.72 -7.79 20.99
C ASN A 67 -18.24 -7.37 20.92
N THR A 68 -17.94 -6.34 20.11
CA THR A 68 -16.58 -5.77 20.04
C THR A 68 -16.27 -4.93 21.27
N PRO A 69 -15.03 -4.95 21.79
CA PRO A 69 -13.81 -5.54 21.23
C PRO A 69 -13.58 -7.02 21.59
N TYR A 70 -14.48 -7.67 22.38
CA TYR A 70 -14.36 -9.09 22.70
C TYR A 70 -14.38 -9.95 21.43
N ASP A 71 -15.40 -9.78 20.58
CA ASP A 71 -15.42 -10.30 19.21
C ASP A 71 -14.39 -9.53 18.36
N ARG A 72 -13.69 -10.23 17.47
CA ARG A 72 -12.56 -9.68 16.70
C ARG A 72 -12.98 -9.38 15.28
N ILE A 73 -12.72 -8.14 14.82
CA ILE A 73 -12.90 -7.73 13.43
C ILE A 73 -11.54 -7.43 12.82
N VAL A 74 -11.20 -8.12 11.73
CA VAL A 74 -9.97 -7.92 10.96
C VAL A 74 -10.30 -7.34 9.60
N TRP A 75 -9.93 -6.09 9.38
CA TRP A 75 -10.10 -5.39 8.11
C TRP A 75 -8.95 -5.72 7.16
N ASP A 76 -9.27 -6.14 5.93
CA ASP A 76 -8.27 -6.26 4.87
C ASP A 76 -7.92 -4.86 4.34
N VAL A 77 -6.63 -4.54 4.20
CA VAL A 77 -6.14 -3.18 3.90
C VAL A 77 -6.52 -2.15 4.97
N GLY A 78 -7.79 -2.05 5.34
CA GLY A 78 -8.31 -1.11 6.34
C GLY A 78 -8.62 0.29 5.81
N HIS A 79 -8.48 0.54 4.52
CA HIS A 79 -8.84 1.82 3.88
C HIS A 79 -10.35 2.12 3.88
N GLN A 80 -11.18 1.11 4.13
CA GLN A 80 -12.65 1.21 4.25
C GLN A 80 -13.13 1.34 5.70
N ALA A 81 -12.24 1.48 6.69
CA ALA A 81 -12.56 1.37 8.11
C ALA A 81 -12.78 2.72 8.82
N TYR A 82 -13.08 3.81 8.10
CA TYR A 82 -13.28 5.10 8.76
C TYR A 82 -14.55 5.14 9.60
N GLY A 83 -15.64 4.52 9.14
CA GLY A 83 -16.84 4.35 9.96
C GLY A 83 -16.57 3.56 11.25
N HIS A 84 -15.71 2.53 11.18
CA HIS A 84 -15.26 1.78 12.36
C HIS A 84 -14.54 2.68 13.37
N LYS A 85 -13.62 3.56 12.92
CA LYS A 85 -12.95 4.50 13.82
C LYS A 85 -13.93 5.46 14.49
N ILE A 86 -14.89 6.01 13.74
CA ILE A 86 -15.90 6.94 14.25
C ILE A 86 -16.77 6.26 15.31
N LEU A 87 -17.28 5.05 15.05
CA LEU A 87 -18.15 4.32 15.97
C LEU A 87 -17.43 3.72 17.20
N THR A 88 -16.11 3.74 17.22
CA THR A 88 -15.29 3.21 18.31
C THR A 88 -14.55 4.30 19.09
N GLY A 89 -15.20 5.46 19.28
CA GLY A 89 -14.76 6.52 20.18
C GLY A 89 -13.76 7.54 19.59
N ARG A 90 -13.46 7.47 18.29
CA ARG A 90 -12.46 8.36 17.66
C ARG A 90 -13.09 9.46 16.79
N ARG A 91 -14.38 9.72 16.94
CA ARG A 91 -15.10 10.70 16.11
C ARG A 91 -14.55 12.11 16.29
N GLU A 92 -14.37 12.58 17.51
CA GLU A 92 -13.82 13.93 17.78
C GLU A 92 -12.40 14.09 17.25
N ALA A 93 -11.58 13.04 17.39
CA ALA A 93 -10.21 13.02 16.91
C ALA A 93 -10.11 12.83 15.38
N PHE A 94 -11.21 12.50 14.68
CA PHE A 94 -11.17 12.12 13.27
C PHE A 94 -10.67 13.23 12.35
N SER A 95 -10.84 14.49 12.73
CA SER A 95 -10.25 15.64 12.04
C SER A 95 -8.71 15.65 12.02
N THR A 96 -8.07 14.83 12.85
CA THR A 96 -6.61 14.63 12.89
C THR A 96 -6.14 13.41 12.10
N ASN A 97 -7.06 12.67 11.46
CA ASN A 97 -6.73 11.48 10.70
C ASN A 97 -5.66 11.77 9.65
N ARG A 98 -4.60 10.92 9.58
CA ARG A 98 -3.47 11.03 8.65
C ARG A 98 -2.54 12.23 8.88
N LYS A 99 -2.75 13.05 9.90
CA LYS A 99 -1.85 14.16 10.29
C LYS A 99 -0.82 13.68 11.31
N LEU A 100 0.35 14.29 11.30
CA LEU A 100 1.41 13.98 12.27
C LEU A 100 0.90 14.11 13.72
N GLY A 101 1.08 13.06 14.52
CA GLY A 101 0.58 13.02 15.89
C GLY A 101 -0.92 12.84 16.05
N GLY A 102 -1.68 12.76 14.96
CA GLY A 102 -3.11 12.44 14.94
C GLY A 102 -3.40 10.95 14.83
N ILE A 103 -4.68 10.60 14.57
CA ILE A 103 -5.06 9.21 14.39
C ILE A 103 -4.51 8.62 13.08
N ARG A 104 -4.24 7.33 13.10
CA ARG A 104 -3.59 6.61 12.01
C ARG A 104 -4.50 6.46 10.78
N PRO A 105 -3.93 6.35 9.57
CA PRO A 105 -4.72 6.16 8.34
C PRO A 105 -5.48 4.83 8.29
N PHE A 106 -4.96 3.81 8.97
CA PHE A 106 -5.51 2.45 9.02
C PHE A 106 -5.71 2.00 10.47
N PRO A 107 -6.59 1.01 10.73
CA PRO A 107 -6.71 0.40 12.05
C PRO A 107 -5.36 -0.11 12.58
N SER A 108 -5.09 0.11 13.86
CA SER A 108 -3.88 -0.34 14.53
C SER A 108 -4.11 -0.59 16.02
N PRO A 109 -3.72 -1.75 16.58
CA PRO A 109 -3.89 -2.08 18.00
C PRO A 109 -3.22 -1.07 18.97
N GLU A 110 -2.23 -0.32 18.49
CA GLU A 110 -1.61 0.74 19.28
C GLU A 110 -2.50 1.99 19.43
N GLU A 111 -3.52 2.13 18.60
CA GLU A 111 -4.44 3.29 18.61
C GLU A 111 -5.72 2.99 19.39
N SER A 112 -6.25 1.77 19.29
CA SER A 112 -7.53 1.41 19.89
C SER A 112 -7.63 -0.09 20.18
N GLU A 113 -8.26 -0.47 21.28
CA GLU A 113 -8.57 -1.86 21.62
C GLU A 113 -9.55 -2.53 20.63
N TYR A 114 -10.31 -1.73 19.87
CA TYR A 114 -11.18 -2.19 18.80
C TYR A 114 -10.44 -2.55 17.52
N ASP A 115 -9.23 -2.06 17.35
CA ASP A 115 -8.38 -2.33 16.20
C ASP A 115 -7.59 -3.64 16.44
N THR A 116 -8.15 -4.74 16.00
CA THR A 116 -7.63 -6.09 16.32
C THR A 116 -6.30 -6.40 15.64
N PHE A 117 -6.02 -5.77 14.50
CA PHE A 117 -4.88 -6.09 13.64
C PHE A 117 -4.36 -4.83 12.93
N THR A 118 -3.04 -4.73 12.79
CA THR A 118 -2.43 -3.63 12.02
C THR A 118 -2.72 -3.81 10.52
N CYS A 119 -3.47 -2.89 9.96
CA CYS A 119 -3.89 -2.90 8.56
C CYS A 119 -2.94 -2.05 7.69
N GLY A 120 -3.12 -2.12 6.36
CA GLY A 120 -2.36 -1.38 5.35
C GLY A 120 -2.11 -2.18 4.08
N HIS A 121 -1.85 -3.48 4.19
CA HIS A 121 -1.60 -4.39 3.07
C HIS A 121 -2.80 -5.31 2.81
N ALA A 122 -3.04 -5.65 1.54
CA ALA A 122 -4.16 -6.48 1.12
C ALA A 122 -3.92 -7.98 1.34
N SER A 123 -5.00 -8.76 1.31
CA SER A 123 -5.01 -10.23 1.24
C SER A 123 -4.59 -10.99 2.51
N ASN A 124 -4.32 -10.29 3.62
CA ASN A 124 -3.82 -10.91 4.86
C ASN A 124 -4.91 -11.14 5.93
N SER A 125 -6.08 -10.54 5.77
CA SER A 125 -7.14 -10.57 6.79
C SER A 125 -7.64 -11.98 7.11
N ILE A 126 -7.82 -12.83 6.09
CA ILE A 126 -8.31 -14.20 6.26
C ILE A 126 -7.33 -15.02 7.12
N SER A 127 -6.04 -14.98 6.78
CA SER A 127 -5.01 -15.73 7.52
C SER A 127 -4.86 -15.22 8.96
N ALA A 128 -4.87 -13.90 9.17
CA ALA A 128 -4.79 -13.31 10.51
C ALA A 128 -6.01 -13.69 11.36
N ALA A 129 -7.22 -13.54 10.81
CA ALA A 129 -8.46 -13.89 11.49
C ALA A 129 -8.57 -15.39 11.75
N LEU A 130 -8.13 -16.25 10.82
CA LEU A 130 -8.07 -17.69 11.02
C LEU A 130 -7.18 -18.04 12.21
N GLY A 131 -5.99 -17.45 12.30
CA GLY A 131 -5.10 -17.65 13.43
C GLY A 131 -5.75 -17.27 14.77
N MET A 132 -6.47 -16.16 14.83
CA MET A 132 -7.22 -15.73 16.01
C MET A 132 -8.38 -16.69 16.35
N ALA A 133 -9.12 -17.16 15.35
CA ALA A 133 -10.23 -18.11 15.55
C ALA A 133 -9.73 -19.47 16.05
N VAL A 134 -8.61 -19.95 15.53
CA VAL A 134 -7.95 -21.19 16.00
C VAL A 134 -7.43 -21.01 17.43
N ALA A 135 -6.84 -19.86 17.74
CA ALA A 135 -6.37 -19.56 19.10
C ALA A 135 -7.53 -19.52 20.11
N ALA A 136 -8.66 -18.93 19.76
CA ALA A 136 -9.87 -18.95 20.59
C ALA A 136 -10.36 -20.39 20.84
N ALA A 137 -10.48 -21.19 19.79
CA ALA A 137 -10.88 -22.59 19.90
C ALA A 137 -9.92 -23.41 20.78
N LYS A 138 -8.59 -23.21 20.65
CA LYS A 138 -7.58 -23.88 21.48
C LYS A 138 -7.63 -23.48 22.95
N LYS A 139 -8.09 -22.26 23.26
CA LYS A 139 -8.28 -21.76 24.64
C LYS A 139 -9.62 -22.15 25.22
N GLY A 140 -10.50 -22.84 24.48
CA GLY A 140 -11.86 -23.16 24.88
C GLY A 140 -12.81 -21.94 24.89
N ASP A 141 -12.45 -20.87 24.20
CA ASP A 141 -13.24 -19.64 24.09
C ASP A 141 -14.18 -19.74 22.88
N ASP A 142 -15.15 -20.67 22.98
CA ASP A 142 -16.10 -20.98 21.91
C ASP A 142 -17.14 -19.86 21.67
N GLN A 143 -17.23 -18.90 22.57
CA GLN A 143 -18.16 -17.77 22.47
C GLN A 143 -17.61 -16.63 21.62
N ARG A 144 -16.29 -16.57 21.44
CA ARG A 144 -15.66 -15.53 20.67
C ARG A 144 -15.87 -15.71 19.17
N HIS A 145 -16.35 -14.65 18.52
CA HIS A 145 -16.47 -14.59 17.07
C HIS A 145 -15.27 -13.85 16.47
N VAL A 146 -14.78 -14.34 15.33
CA VAL A 146 -13.70 -13.70 14.58
C VAL A 146 -14.18 -13.49 13.15
N ILE A 147 -14.10 -12.24 12.69
CA ILE A 147 -14.61 -11.79 11.40
C ILE A 147 -13.47 -11.21 10.59
N ALA A 148 -13.24 -11.75 9.38
CA ALA A 148 -12.38 -11.16 8.37
C ALA A 148 -13.22 -10.41 7.34
N ILE A 149 -12.89 -9.17 7.04
CA ILE A 149 -13.54 -8.38 5.98
C ILE A 149 -12.55 -8.22 4.85
N ILE A 150 -12.87 -8.74 3.68
CA ILE A 150 -12.00 -8.70 2.51
C ILE A 150 -12.75 -8.19 1.28
N GLY A 151 -12.13 -7.30 0.50
CA GLY A 151 -12.65 -6.84 -0.78
C GLY A 151 -12.39 -7.85 -1.91
N ASP A 152 -13.22 -7.78 -2.96
CA ASP A 152 -13.08 -8.60 -4.18
C ASP A 152 -11.70 -8.47 -4.82
N GLY A 153 -11.13 -7.25 -4.88
CA GLY A 153 -9.78 -7.02 -5.39
C GLY A 153 -8.71 -7.74 -4.57
N SER A 154 -8.82 -7.72 -3.24
CA SER A 154 -7.87 -8.40 -2.33
C SER A 154 -7.96 -9.93 -2.39
N MET A 155 -9.07 -10.48 -2.89
CA MET A 155 -9.23 -11.92 -3.11
C MET A 155 -8.32 -12.46 -4.23
N SER A 156 -7.73 -11.60 -5.06
CA SER A 156 -6.77 -12.03 -6.11
C SER A 156 -5.38 -12.39 -5.56
N GLY A 157 -5.05 -11.99 -4.34
CA GLY A 157 -3.77 -12.29 -3.73
C GLY A 157 -3.64 -13.75 -3.24
N GLY A 158 -2.47 -14.38 -3.45
CA GLY A 158 -2.22 -15.78 -3.10
C GLY A 158 -2.49 -16.07 -1.62
N LEU A 159 -2.08 -15.19 -0.71
CA LEU A 159 -2.27 -15.36 0.74
C LEU A 159 -3.76 -15.48 1.14
N ALA A 160 -4.67 -14.80 0.42
CA ALA A 160 -6.11 -14.96 0.65
C ALA A 160 -6.57 -16.39 0.33
N PHE A 161 -6.09 -16.98 -0.78
CA PHE A 161 -6.37 -18.38 -1.13
C PHE A 161 -5.74 -19.38 -0.17
N GLU A 162 -4.52 -19.13 0.30
CA GLU A 162 -3.88 -19.95 1.33
C GLU A 162 -4.69 -19.95 2.63
N GLY A 163 -5.17 -18.76 3.05
CA GLY A 163 -6.07 -18.61 4.20
C GLY A 163 -7.39 -19.38 4.02
N LEU A 164 -8.02 -19.27 2.86
CA LEU A 164 -9.24 -20.03 2.53
C LEU A 164 -8.99 -21.55 2.56
N ASN A 165 -7.94 -22.03 1.92
CA ASN A 165 -7.58 -23.44 1.88
C ASN A 165 -7.39 -24.01 3.29
N ASN A 166 -6.70 -23.28 4.17
CA ASN A 166 -6.46 -23.72 5.53
C ASN A 166 -7.70 -23.59 6.44
N SER A 167 -8.61 -22.67 6.17
CA SER A 167 -9.81 -22.47 6.99
C SER A 167 -10.73 -23.69 7.00
N SER A 168 -10.71 -24.49 5.94
CA SER A 168 -11.52 -25.71 5.81
C SER A 168 -10.98 -26.92 6.59
N THR A 169 -9.71 -26.90 6.95
CA THR A 169 -9.01 -28.04 7.57
C THR A 169 -8.81 -27.91 9.08
N THR A 170 -8.85 -26.68 9.60
CA THR A 170 -8.66 -26.38 11.03
C THR A 170 -9.98 -26.08 11.72
N PRO A 171 -10.25 -26.65 12.93
CA PRO A 171 -11.43 -26.30 13.72
C PRO A 171 -11.44 -24.81 14.05
N ASN A 172 -12.46 -24.10 13.56
CA ASN A 172 -12.63 -22.66 13.77
C ASN A 172 -14.09 -22.22 13.52
N ASN A 173 -14.45 -21.02 13.96
CA ASN A 173 -15.74 -20.38 13.71
C ASN A 173 -15.59 -19.10 12.87
N LEU A 174 -14.57 -19.00 12.02
CA LEU A 174 -14.28 -17.84 11.21
C LEU A 174 -15.46 -17.47 10.31
N LEU A 175 -15.86 -16.19 10.37
CA LEU A 175 -16.70 -15.55 9.39
C LEU A 175 -15.86 -14.70 8.44
N ILE A 176 -15.93 -14.99 7.17
CA ILE A 176 -15.31 -14.18 6.11
C ILE A 176 -16.43 -13.36 5.46
N ILE A 177 -16.29 -12.05 5.44
CA ILE A 177 -17.19 -11.13 4.72
C ILE A 177 -16.49 -10.70 3.45
N LEU A 178 -16.97 -11.20 2.32
CA LEU A 178 -16.55 -10.79 1.00
C LEU A 178 -17.36 -9.56 0.59
N ASN A 179 -16.71 -8.40 0.59
CA ASN A 179 -17.28 -7.13 0.16
C ASN A 179 -16.99 -6.93 -1.34
N ASP A 180 -17.96 -7.29 -2.18
CA ASP A 180 -17.86 -7.24 -3.64
C ASP A 180 -18.49 -5.95 -4.17
N ASN A 181 -17.67 -5.09 -4.75
CA ASN A 181 -18.09 -3.85 -5.41
C ASN A 181 -17.47 -3.66 -6.80
N ASP A 182 -16.88 -4.72 -7.37
CA ASP A 182 -16.23 -4.75 -8.69
C ASP A 182 -15.04 -3.79 -8.83
N MET A 183 -14.44 -3.35 -7.71
CA MET A 183 -13.40 -2.33 -7.68
C MET A 183 -12.29 -2.67 -6.68
N ALA A 184 -11.04 -2.58 -7.17
CA ALA A 184 -9.85 -2.38 -6.33
C ALA A 184 -9.58 -0.86 -6.16
N ILE A 185 -8.38 -0.36 -6.42
CA ILE A 185 -8.16 1.09 -6.67
C ILE A 185 -8.76 1.42 -8.04
N ASP A 186 -8.32 0.72 -9.08
CA ASP A 186 -8.93 0.68 -10.39
C ASP A 186 -9.95 -0.48 -10.47
N ARG A 187 -10.50 -0.78 -11.64
CA ARG A 187 -11.43 -1.92 -11.80
C ARG A 187 -10.72 -3.23 -11.53
N SER A 188 -11.35 -4.11 -10.76
CA SER A 188 -10.84 -5.45 -10.51
C SER A 188 -10.64 -6.23 -11.81
N VAL A 189 -9.62 -7.09 -11.88
CA VAL A 189 -9.26 -7.88 -13.07
C VAL A 189 -9.21 -9.37 -12.74
N GLY A 190 -9.14 -10.20 -13.80
CA GLY A 190 -8.90 -11.65 -13.69
C GLY A 190 -10.15 -12.52 -13.59
N GLY A 191 -9.94 -13.84 -13.57
CA GLY A 191 -10.99 -14.84 -13.59
C GLY A 191 -11.87 -14.86 -12.34
N MET A 192 -11.32 -14.50 -11.18
CA MET A 192 -12.09 -14.41 -9.93
C MET A 192 -13.16 -13.31 -10.03
N LYS A 193 -12.83 -12.15 -10.57
CA LYS A 193 -13.81 -11.09 -10.86
C LYS A 193 -14.97 -11.61 -11.72
N GLN A 194 -14.65 -12.25 -12.84
CA GLN A 194 -15.68 -12.80 -13.72
C GLN A 194 -16.54 -13.85 -13.02
N TYR A 195 -15.93 -14.65 -12.17
CA TYR A 195 -16.63 -15.65 -11.37
C TYR A 195 -17.60 -14.99 -10.37
N LEU A 196 -17.15 -13.98 -9.60
CA LEU A 196 -17.99 -13.25 -8.65
C LEU A 196 -19.14 -12.52 -9.38
N PHE A 197 -18.84 -11.85 -10.49
CA PHE A 197 -19.85 -11.21 -11.33
C PHE A 197 -20.93 -12.19 -11.80
N ASN A 198 -20.57 -13.39 -12.22
CA ASN A 198 -21.51 -14.42 -12.61
C ASN A 198 -22.38 -14.90 -11.43
N LEU A 199 -21.80 -14.95 -10.22
CA LEU A 199 -22.57 -15.27 -9.00
C LEU A 199 -23.60 -14.18 -8.66
N THR A 200 -23.24 -12.91 -8.82
CA THR A 200 -24.14 -11.77 -8.52
C THR A 200 -25.22 -11.59 -9.58
N THR A 201 -24.91 -11.82 -10.84
CA THR A 201 -25.83 -11.60 -11.98
C THR A 201 -26.77 -12.78 -12.24
N SER A 202 -26.55 -13.95 -11.68
CA SER A 202 -27.41 -15.15 -11.84
C SER A 202 -28.78 -15.02 -11.16
N ASN A 203 -29.55 -14.04 -11.60
CA ASN A 203 -30.87 -13.69 -11.04
C ASN A 203 -31.89 -14.85 -11.04
N ARG A 204 -31.79 -15.82 -11.96
CA ARG A 204 -32.71 -16.95 -12.05
C ARG A 204 -32.59 -17.90 -10.84
N TYR A 205 -31.37 -18.12 -10.36
CA TYR A 205 -31.13 -19.01 -9.22
C TYR A 205 -31.61 -18.39 -7.90
N ASN A 206 -31.31 -17.13 -7.68
CA ASN A 206 -31.70 -16.42 -6.46
C ASN A 206 -33.23 -16.21 -6.35
N GLN A 207 -33.91 -15.92 -7.43
CA GLN A 207 -35.37 -15.78 -7.44
C GLN A 207 -36.12 -17.10 -7.21
N LEU A 208 -35.63 -18.23 -7.77
CA LEU A 208 -36.20 -19.55 -7.53
C LEU A 208 -36.06 -19.97 -6.06
N ARG A 209 -34.90 -19.72 -5.47
CA ARG A 209 -34.60 -20.02 -4.05
C ARG A 209 -35.49 -19.20 -3.11
N PHE A 210 -35.68 -17.91 -3.39
CA PHE A 210 -36.50 -17.01 -2.60
C PHE A 210 -38.00 -17.37 -2.72
N LYS A 211 -38.47 -17.72 -3.92
CA LYS A 211 -39.84 -18.16 -4.15
C LYS A 211 -40.15 -19.51 -3.50
N ALA A 212 -39.22 -20.47 -3.59
CA ALA A 212 -39.38 -21.79 -2.97
C ALA A 212 -39.38 -21.70 -1.43
N SER A 213 -38.51 -20.91 -0.81
CA SER A 213 -38.50 -20.73 0.64
C SER A 213 -39.76 -20.01 1.15
N ARG A 214 -40.26 -19.02 0.41
CA ARG A 214 -41.49 -18.30 0.72
C ARG A 214 -42.72 -19.18 0.57
N LEU A 215 -42.73 -20.08 -0.42
CA LEU A 215 -43.84 -21.03 -0.65
C LEU A 215 -43.88 -22.08 0.48
N LEU A 216 -42.74 -22.61 0.88
CA LEU A 216 -42.63 -23.57 1.98
C LEU A 216 -42.96 -22.95 3.33
N PHE A 217 -42.70 -21.67 3.53
CA PHE A 217 -43.10 -20.91 4.72
C PHE A 217 -44.60 -20.64 4.75
N LYS A 218 -45.21 -20.32 3.59
CA LYS A 218 -46.68 -20.12 3.47
C LYS A 218 -47.49 -21.41 3.65
N LEU A 219 -46.88 -22.58 3.37
CA LEU A 219 -47.57 -23.88 3.50
C LEU A 219 -47.48 -24.49 4.89
N GLY A 220 -46.94 -23.79 5.90
CA GLY A 220 -46.91 -24.24 7.29
C GLY A 220 -46.09 -25.51 7.56
N ILE A 221 -45.24 -25.92 6.61
CA ILE A 221 -44.51 -27.21 6.65
C ILE A 221 -43.21 -27.12 7.46
N LEU A 222 -42.82 -25.91 7.94
CA LEU A 222 -41.54 -25.65 8.61
C LEU A 222 -41.72 -25.33 10.10
N ASN A 223 -41.51 -26.36 10.95
CA ASN A 223 -41.13 -26.19 12.36
C ASN A 223 -39.59 -26.11 12.49
N ASP A 224 -39.08 -25.40 13.51
CA ASP A 224 -37.65 -25.06 13.65
C ASP A 224 -36.66 -26.25 13.63
N GLU A 225 -37.05 -27.42 14.11
CA GLU A 225 -36.23 -28.64 14.02
C GLU A 225 -36.18 -29.24 12.61
N ARG A 226 -37.31 -29.21 11.91
CA ARG A 226 -37.41 -29.66 10.51
C ARG A 226 -36.67 -28.70 9.55
N ARG A 227 -36.62 -27.41 9.91
CA ARG A 227 -35.85 -26.41 9.19
C ARG A 227 -34.33 -26.73 9.16
N LYS A 228 -33.77 -27.17 10.29
CA LYS A 228 -32.36 -27.62 10.37
C LYS A 228 -32.11 -28.88 9.54
N ALA A 229 -33.04 -29.82 9.52
CA ALA A 229 -32.96 -31.05 8.72
C ALA A 229 -33.15 -30.76 7.22
N LEU A 230 -34.07 -29.85 6.84
CA LEU A 230 -34.32 -29.46 5.44
C LEU A 230 -33.16 -28.63 4.87
N ILE A 231 -32.48 -27.83 5.68
CA ILE A 231 -31.27 -27.11 5.26
C ILE A 231 -30.14 -28.12 4.94
N ARG A 232 -29.98 -29.17 5.76
CA ARG A 232 -29.04 -30.27 5.49
C ARG A 232 -29.44 -31.08 4.26
N PHE A 233 -30.70 -31.43 4.11
CA PHE A 233 -31.21 -32.21 2.99
C PHE A 233 -31.27 -31.40 1.70
N GLY A 234 -31.64 -30.13 1.78
CA GLY A 234 -31.62 -29.17 0.65
C GLY A 234 -30.20 -28.93 0.11
N ASN A 235 -29.16 -28.92 0.95
CA ASN A 235 -27.78 -28.83 0.54
C ASN A 235 -27.31 -30.14 -0.16
N SER A 236 -27.74 -31.30 0.28
CA SER A 236 -27.44 -32.59 -0.36
C SER A 236 -28.18 -32.78 -1.70
N LEU A 237 -29.41 -32.31 -1.83
CA LEU A 237 -30.19 -32.35 -3.09
C LEU A 237 -29.70 -31.28 -4.08
N LYS A 238 -29.14 -30.15 -3.59
CA LYS A 238 -28.54 -29.11 -4.44
C LYS A 238 -27.26 -29.57 -5.11
N SER A 239 -26.42 -30.35 -4.44
CA SER A 239 -25.21 -30.93 -5.02
C SER A 239 -25.50 -31.92 -6.15
N MET A 240 -26.69 -32.54 -6.14
CA MET A 240 -27.14 -33.45 -7.22
C MET A 240 -27.86 -32.75 -8.36
N ALA A 241 -28.49 -31.59 -8.14
CA ALA A 241 -29.32 -30.90 -9.14
C ALA A 241 -28.62 -29.66 -9.78
N ALA A 242 -27.55 -29.14 -9.19
CA ALA A 242 -26.79 -28.03 -9.74
C ALA A 242 -25.38 -28.53 -10.13
N GLN A 243 -25.13 -28.63 -11.41
CA GLN A 243 -23.82 -28.98 -11.99
C GLN A 243 -22.72 -27.94 -11.73
N GLN A 244 -22.90 -26.98 -10.83
CA GLN A 244 -21.91 -25.98 -10.46
C GLN A 244 -21.85 -25.82 -8.94
N GLN A 245 -20.96 -26.54 -8.29
CA GLN A 245 -20.55 -26.19 -6.93
C GLN A 245 -19.83 -24.84 -6.95
N ASN A 246 -20.23 -23.94 -6.06
CA ASN A 246 -19.49 -22.72 -5.76
C ASN A 246 -18.09 -23.09 -5.26
N ILE A 247 -17.03 -22.38 -5.69
CA ILE A 247 -15.63 -22.65 -5.32
C ILE A 247 -15.46 -22.72 -3.78
N PHE A 248 -16.16 -21.90 -3.04
CA PHE A 248 -16.09 -21.88 -1.57
C PHE A 248 -16.73 -23.14 -0.94
N GLU A 249 -17.86 -23.58 -1.48
CA GLU A 249 -18.51 -24.84 -1.04
C GLU A 249 -17.67 -26.06 -1.44
N GLY A 250 -16.97 -25.98 -2.58
CA GLY A 250 -15.98 -26.97 -3.00
C GLY A 250 -14.80 -27.09 -2.03
N MET A 251 -14.44 -26.01 -1.35
CA MET A 251 -13.46 -25.97 -0.25
C MET A 251 -14.07 -26.30 1.12
N ASN A 252 -15.31 -26.77 1.20
CA ASN A 252 -16.02 -27.06 2.46
C ASN A 252 -16.24 -25.81 3.35
N ILE A 253 -16.34 -24.63 2.77
CA ILE A 253 -16.69 -23.37 3.43
C ILE A 253 -18.16 -23.07 3.13
N ARG A 254 -18.97 -22.82 4.16
CA ARG A 254 -20.38 -22.49 3.96
C ARG A 254 -20.53 -21.12 3.32
N TYR A 255 -21.23 -21.06 2.21
CA TYR A 255 -21.44 -19.82 1.47
C TYR A 255 -22.86 -19.27 1.68
N PHE A 256 -22.94 -17.96 1.97
CA PHE A 256 -24.18 -17.19 2.11
C PHE A 256 -24.11 -15.97 1.18
N GLY A 257 -25.14 -15.74 0.42
CA GLY A 257 -25.23 -14.57 -0.47
C GLY A 257 -25.36 -14.93 -1.95
N PRO A 258 -25.10 -13.98 -2.87
CA PRO A 258 -24.86 -12.57 -2.55
C PRO A 258 -26.11 -11.87 -1.99
N ILE A 259 -25.92 -10.93 -1.06
CA ILE A 259 -26.97 -10.08 -0.51
C ILE A 259 -26.62 -8.60 -0.68
N ASP A 260 -27.63 -7.73 -0.67
CA ASP A 260 -27.45 -6.28 -0.70
C ASP A 260 -26.78 -5.83 0.61
N GLY A 261 -25.55 -5.31 0.51
CA GLY A 261 -24.77 -4.81 1.63
C GLY A 261 -25.25 -3.46 2.15
N HIS A 262 -26.17 -2.79 1.44
CA HIS A 262 -26.75 -1.49 1.85
C HIS A 262 -28.12 -1.61 2.50
N ASP A 263 -28.73 -2.81 2.56
CA ASP A 263 -29.93 -3.06 3.35
C ASP A 263 -29.54 -3.41 4.80
N ILE A 264 -29.33 -2.39 5.63
CA ILE A 264 -28.88 -2.53 7.03
C ILE A 264 -29.77 -3.46 7.86
N LYS A 265 -31.09 -3.42 7.66
CA LYS A 265 -32.03 -4.25 8.42
C LYS A 265 -31.89 -5.73 8.05
N ASN A 266 -31.83 -6.02 6.75
CA ASN A 266 -31.63 -7.38 6.26
C ASN A 266 -30.21 -7.89 6.59
N LEU A 267 -29.19 -7.06 6.45
CA LEU A 267 -27.81 -7.41 6.79
C LEU A 267 -27.66 -7.77 8.27
N SER A 268 -28.20 -6.95 9.17
CA SER A 268 -28.18 -7.21 10.61
C SER A 268 -28.92 -8.50 10.98
N ARG A 269 -30.04 -8.79 10.31
CA ARG A 269 -30.78 -10.05 10.49
C ARG A 269 -29.96 -11.25 10.03
N VAL A 270 -29.36 -11.18 8.83
CA VAL A 270 -28.54 -12.29 8.29
C VAL A 270 -27.32 -12.56 9.18
N LEU A 271 -26.63 -11.51 9.63
CA LEU A 271 -25.49 -11.65 10.55
C LEU A 271 -25.89 -12.35 11.86
N ARG A 272 -27.04 -12.00 12.45
CA ARG A 272 -27.59 -12.72 13.64
C ARG A 272 -27.88 -14.18 13.32
N ASP A 273 -28.51 -14.48 12.17
CA ASP A 273 -28.89 -15.83 11.78
C ASP A 273 -27.67 -16.77 11.57
N ILE A 274 -26.54 -16.22 11.11
CA ILE A 274 -25.32 -17.00 10.85
C ILE A 274 -24.28 -16.95 11.98
N LYS A 275 -24.48 -16.08 12.98
CA LYS A 275 -23.51 -15.82 14.05
C LYS A 275 -23.07 -17.11 14.74
N ASP A 276 -24.02 -17.91 15.20
CA ASP A 276 -23.77 -19.10 16.02
C ASP A 276 -23.57 -20.38 15.22
N LEU A 277 -23.53 -20.29 13.88
CA LEU A 277 -23.25 -21.46 13.04
C LEU A 277 -21.80 -21.87 13.19
N LYS A 278 -21.56 -23.14 13.46
CA LYS A 278 -20.22 -23.72 13.63
C LYS A 278 -19.49 -23.88 12.29
N GLY A 279 -18.16 -23.75 12.31
CA GLY A 279 -17.28 -23.93 11.16
C GLY A 279 -17.11 -22.68 10.29
N PRO A 280 -16.16 -22.70 9.33
CA PRO A 280 -15.86 -21.58 8.48
C PRO A 280 -17.03 -21.24 7.57
N LYS A 281 -17.27 -19.95 7.39
CA LYS A 281 -18.38 -19.44 6.58
C LYS A 281 -17.98 -18.14 5.88
N ILE A 282 -18.51 -17.95 4.71
CA ILE A 282 -18.35 -16.73 3.91
C ILE A 282 -19.72 -16.09 3.68
N LEU A 283 -19.81 -14.79 3.95
CA LEU A 283 -20.94 -13.96 3.60
C LEU A 283 -20.54 -13.03 2.47
N HIS A 284 -21.14 -13.23 1.29
CA HIS A 284 -20.90 -12.42 0.12
C HIS A 284 -21.88 -11.24 0.09
N LEU A 285 -21.34 -10.03 0.14
CA LEU A 285 -22.09 -8.77 0.06
C LEU A 285 -21.85 -8.12 -1.29
N HIS A 286 -22.92 -7.65 -1.92
CA HIS A 286 -22.82 -6.73 -3.03
C HIS A 286 -22.98 -5.30 -2.52
N THR A 287 -21.97 -4.45 -2.78
CA THR A 287 -21.96 -3.05 -2.35
C THR A 287 -21.61 -2.11 -3.51
N ILE A 288 -21.76 -0.81 -3.27
CA ILE A 288 -21.42 0.23 -4.23
C ILE A 288 -20.33 1.10 -3.61
N LYS A 289 -19.15 1.14 -4.22
CA LYS A 289 -18.06 2.01 -3.81
C LYS A 289 -18.47 3.48 -4.00
N GLY A 290 -18.40 4.29 -2.93
CA GLY A 290 -18.85 5.68 -2.96
C GLY A 290 -20.34 5.88 -2.67
N LYS A 291 -21.05 4.88 -2.17
CA LYS A 291 -22.50 4.89 -1.88
C LYS A 291 -22.96 6.15 -1.16
N GLY A 292 -24.02 6.78 -1.71
CA GLY A 292 -24.63 7.98 -1.15
C GLY A 292 -23.93 9.30 -1.54
N PHE A 293 -22.89 9.23 -2.41
CA PHE A 293 -22.26 10.42 -2.98
C PHE A 293 -22.12 10.25 -4.51
N ALA A 294 -23.03 10.86 -5.25
CA ALA A 294 -23.19 10.62 -6.69
C ALA A 294 -21.90 10.77 -7.54
N PRO A 295 -21.00 11.75 -7.28
CA PRO A 295 -19.73 11.82 -8.01
C PRO A 295 -18.84 10.59 -7.77
N ALA A 296 -18.79 10.07 -6.54
CA ALA A 296 -17.97 8.91 -6.20
C ALA A 296 -18.55 7.60 -6.75
N GLU A 297 -19.87 7.45 -6.80
CA GLU A 297 -20.52 6.30 -7.44
C GLU A 297 -20.23 6.23 -8.94
N LYS A 298 -20.13 7.38 -9.63
CA LYS A 298 -19.85 7.47 -11.07
C LYS A 298 -18.37 7.27 -11.42
N HIS A 299 -17.46 7.77 -10.57
CA HIS A 299 -16.02 7.85 -10.83
C HIS A 299 -15.21 7.28 -9.66
N ALA A 300 -15.49 6.03 -9.28
CA ALA A 300 -14.97 5.41 -8.07
C ALA A 300 -13.43 5.37 -7.95
N THR A 301 -12.69 5.31 -9.06
CA THR A 301 -11.23 5.40 -9.10
C THR A 301 -10.74 6.78 -8.67
N GLU A 302 -11.28 7.85 -9.26
CA GLU A 302 -10.90 9.23 -8.94
C GLU A 302 -11.27 9.60 -7.49
N TRP A 303 -12.36 9.01 -6.99
CA TRP A 303 -12.87 9.22 -5.64
C TRP A 303 -12.33 8.24 -4.62
N HIS A 304 -11.37 7.40 -4.98
CA HIS A 304 -10.67 6.56 -4.02
C HIS A 304 -9.93 7.42 -2.97
N ALA A 305 -9.19 8.45 -3.43
CA ALA A 305 -8.53 9.45 -2.60
C ALA A 305 -8.60 10.83 -3.29
N PRO A 306 -9.75 11.52 -3.24
CA PRO A 306 -10.07 12.64 -4.15
C PRO A 306 -9.30 13.94 -3.88
N GLY A 307 -8.56 14.05 -2.77
CA GLY A 307 -8.07 15.33 -2.29
C GLY A 307 -9.18 16.13 -1.59
N LYS A 308 -9.02 17.44 -1.47
CA LYS A 308 -10.06 18.33 -0.93
C LYS A 308 -11.15 18.59 -1.97
N PHE A 309 -12.39 18.68 -1.51
CA PHE A 309 -13.56 18.91 -2.38
C PHE A 309 -14.69 19.62 -1.64
N ASP A 310 -15.62 20.22 -2.37
CA ASP A 310 -16.85 20.75 -1.81
C ASP A 310 -17.84 19.58 -1.51
N PRO A 311 -18.28 19.40 -0.26
CA PRO A 311 -19.13 18.27 0.13
C PRO A 311 -20.54 18.32 -0.47
N VAL A 312 -20.99 19.47 -1.00
CA VAL A 312 -22.32 19.63 -1.58
C VAL A 312 -22.28 19.43 -3.09
N THR A 313 -21.35 20.09 -3.77
CA THR A 313 -21.27 20.07 -5.25
C THR A 313 -20.42 18.91 -5.77
N GLY A 314 -19.49 18.39 -4.96
CA GLY A 314 -18.48 17.42 -5.40
C GLY A 314 -17.36 18.05 -6.23
N GLU A 315 -17.25 19.39 -6.27
CA GLU A 315 -16.16 20.06 -6.97
C GLU A 315 -14.84 19.80 -6.23
N ARG A 316 -13.85 19.26 -6.94
CA ARG A 316 -12.53 18.96 -6.37
C ARG A 316 -11.61 20.18 -6.48
N PHE A 317 -10.94 20.52 -5.39
CA PHE A 317 -9.96 21.60 -5.36
C PHE A 317 -8.60 21.07 -5.86
N VAL A 318 -8.38 21.17 -7.17
CA VAL A 318 -7.12 20.76 -7.80
C VAL A 318 -6.15 21.94 -7.78
N ALA A 319 -4.96 21.74 -7.20
CA ALA A 319 -3.93 22.78 -7.23
C ALA A 319 -3.45 23.04 -8.66
N ASN A 320 -3.22 24.30 -8.99
CA ASN A 320 -2.55 24.63 -10.25
C ASN A 320 -1.11 24.10 -10.21
N THR A 321 -0.76 23.28 -11.19
CA THR A 321 0.56 22.66 -11.31
C THR A 321 1.34 23.14 -12.52
N GLU A 322 0.84 24.18 -13.21
CA GLU A 322 1.52 24.78 -14.35
C GLU A 322 2.89 25.33 -13.92
N GLY A 323 3.91 25.03 -14.69
CA GLY A 323 5.29 25.41 -14.37
C GLY A 323 5.97 24.62 -13.24
N MET A 324 5.30 23.61 -12.66
CA MET A 324 5.92 22.72 -11.68
C MET A 324 6.59 21.51 -12.35
N PRO A 325 7.65 20.93 -11.74
CA PRO A 325 8.21 19.65 -12.17
C PRO A 325 7.13 18.55 -12.19
N PRO A 326 7.24 17.56 -13.08
CA PRO A 326 6.30 16.43 -13.13
C PRO A 326 6.40 15.54 -11.91
N LEU A 327 5.41 14.68 -11.71
CA LEU A 327 5.51 13.57 -10.77
C LEU A 327 6.48 12.51 -11.33
N PHE A 328 7.28 11.88 -10.49
CA PHE A 328 8.19 10.81 -10.92
C PHE A 328 7.46 9.66 -11.64
N GLN A 329 6.27 9.28 -11.16
CA GLN A 329 5.44 8.28 -11.83
C GLN A 329 5.04 8.68 -13.26
N ASP A 330 4.80 9.97 -13.52
CA ASP A 330 4.44 10.47 -14.85
C ASP A 330 5.65 10.49 -15.79
N VAL A 331 6.85 10.81 -15.26
CA VAL A 331 8.11 10.65 -15.97
C VAL A 331 8.31 9.19 -16.37
N PHE A 332 8.10 8.25 -15.42
CA PHE A 332 8.15 6.81 -15.69
C PHE A 332 7.17 6.41 -16.79
N GLY A 333 5.88 6.71 -16.65
CA GLY A 333 4.84 6.28 -17.59
C GLY A 333 5.06 6.81 -19.02
N ASN A 334 5.42 8.10 -19.15
CA ASN A 334 5.72 8.70 -20.44
C ASN A 334 7.00 8.15 -21.07
N THR A 335 8.05 7.95 -20.27
CA THR A 335 9.31 7.38 -20.76
C THR A 335 9.12 5.92 -21.18
N LEU A 336 8.32 5.14 -20.45
CA LEU A 336 8.01 3.76 -20.81
C LEU A 336 7.33 3.66 -22.17
N VAL A 337 6.42 4.58 -22.49
CA VAL A 337 5.80 4.64 -23.82
C VAL A 337 6.83 4.94 -24.91
N GLU A 338 7.69 5.94 -24.70
CA GLU A 338 8.72 6.32 -25.65
C GLU A 338 9.71 5.15 -25.92
N LEU A 339 10.13 4.44 -24.87
CA LEU A 339 10.95 3.24 -24.99
C LEU A 339 10.21 2.10 -25.71
N ALA A 340 8.92 1.91 -25.42
CA ALA A 340 8.11 0.89 -26.04
C ALA A 340 7.82 1.17 -27.52
N GLU A 341 7.73 2.42 -27.95
CA GLU A 341 7.65 2.81 -29.35
C GLU A 341 8.92 2.40 -30.13
N ALA A 342 10.08 2.57 -29.49
CA ALA A 342 11.37 2.24 -30.09
C ALA A 342 11.73 0.74 -30.00
N ASN A 343 11.28 0.02 -28.97
CA ASN A 343 11.62 -1.38 -28.73
C ASN A 343 10.35 -2.25 -28.60
N PRO A 344 10.01 -3.08 -29.60
CA PRO A 344 8.80 -3.90 -29.59
C PRO A 344 8.79 -4.99 -28.52
N ARG A 345 9.92 -5.32 -27.88
CA ARG A 345 10.00 -6.31 -26.82
C ARG A 345 9.53 -5.77 -25.47
N ILE A 346 9.50 -4.45 -25.26
CA ILE A 346 9.11 -3.85 -23.99
C ILE A 346 7.63 -4.07 -23.70
N VAL A 347 7.33 -4.56 -22.50
CA VAL A 347 5.99 -4.70 -21.95
C VAL A 347 5.96 -4.14 -20.53
N GLY A 348 4.78 -3.66 -20.09
CA GLY A 348 4.56 -3.15 -18.74
C GLY A 348 3.74 -4.13 -17.91
N VAL A 349 4.10 -4.33 -16.64
CA VAL A 349 3.34 -5.16 -15.68
C VAL A 349 3.14 -4.37 -14.40
N THR A 350 1.93 -4.42 -13.84
CA THR A 350 1.64 -3.81 -12.53
C THR A 350 0.58 -4.62 -11.77
N PRO A 351 0.72 -4.81 -10.46
CA PRO A 351 -0.31 -5.45 -9.63
C PRO A 351 -1.31 -4.41 -9.10
N ALA A 352 -2.44 -4.24 -9.81
CA ALA A 352 -3.60 -3.41 -9.44
C ALA A 352 -3.32 -1.90 -9.24
N MET A 353 -2.24 -1.38 -9.84
CA MET A 353 -1.84 0.03 -9.66
C MET A 353 -1.66 0.80 -10.98
N PRO A 354 -2.49 0.59 -12.03
CA PRO A 354 -2.28 1.25 -13.33
C PRO A 354 -2.24 2.77 -13.23
N SER A 355 -3.19 3.38 -12.56
CA SER A 355 -3.25 4.84 -12.35
C SER A 355 -2.20 5.32 -11.36
N GLY A 356 -1.94 4.53 -10.32
CA GLY A 356 -1.01 4.88 -9.24
C GLY A 356 0.45 4.98 -9.69
N CYS A 357 0.88 4.15 -10.65
CA CYS A 357 2.24 4.16 -11.19
C CYS A 357 2.31 4.70 -12.63
N SER A 358 1.25 5.33 -13.15
CA SER A 358 1.13 5.86 -14.51
C SER A 358 1.32 4.82 -15.63
N MET A 359 1.12 3.52 -15.33
CA MET A 359 1.09 2.45 -16.33
C MET A 359 -0.13 2.59 -17.27
N ASN A 360 -1.20 3.25 -16.81
CA ASN A 360 -2.38 3.57 -17.62
C ASN A 360 -2.03 4.37 -18.90
N ILE A 361 -0.91 5.10 -18.92
CA ILE A 361 -0.42 5.80 -20.12
C ILE A 361 -0.04 4.77 -21.20
N LEU A 362 0.73 3.74 -20.85
CA LEU A 362 1.06 2.65 -21.77
C LEU A 362 -0.18 1.83 -22.14
N MET A 363 -1.06 1.53 -21.16
CA MET A 363 -2.30 0.78 -21.40
C MET A 363 -3.21 1.48 -22.41
N SER A 364 -3.30 2.81 -22.37
CA SER A 364 -4.13 3.58 -23.30
C SER A 364 -3.56 3.62 -24.71
N LYS A 365 -2.24 3.68 -24.87
CA LYS A 365 -1.56 3.75 -26.17
C LYS A 365 -1.29 2.37 -26.78
N MET A 366 -0.92 1.41 -25.95
CA MET A 366 -0.51 0.05 -26.35
C MET A 366 -1.15 -1.01 -25.45
N PRO A 367 -2.48 -1.19 -25.48
CA PRO A 367 -3.22 -2.04 -24.52
C PRO A 367 -2.79 -3.52 -24.53
N LYS A 368 -2.20 -4.01 -25.63
CA LYS A 368 -1.67 -5.39 -25.72
C LYS A 368 -0.28 -5.56 -25.09
N ARG A 369 0.34 -4.48 -24.65
CA ARG A 369 1.70 -4.47 -24.12
C ARG A 369 1.77 -4.04 -22.65
N ALA A 370 0.63 -3.91 -22.00
CA ALA A 370 0.55 -3.56 -20.59
C ALA A 370 -0.45 -4.48 -19.87
N PHE A 371 -0.04 -5.00 -18.72
CA PHE A 371 -0.76 -6.02 -17.98
C PHE A 371 -1.00 -5.56 -16.55
N ASP A 372 -2.27 -5.50 -16.16
CA ASP A 372 -2.67 -5.46 -14.76
C ASP A 372 -2.98 -6.91 -14.31
N VAL A 373 -2.27 -7.39 -13.30
CA VAL A 373 -2.40 -8.77 -12.81
C VAL A 373 -3.23 -8.88 -11.54
N GLY A 374 -3.90 -7.80 -11.10
CA GLY A 374 -4.60 -7.74 -9.83
C GLY A 374 -3.63 -7.55 -8.65
N ILE A 375 -4.13 -7.61 -7.41
CA ILE A 375 -3.28 -7.46 -6.22
C ILE A 375 -2.51 -8.77 -5.99
N ALA A 376 -1.41 -8.95 -6.75
CA ALA A 376 -0.65 -10.19 -6.78
C ALA A 376 0.83 -9.91 -7.13
N GLU A 377 1.57 -9.33 -6.19
CA GLU A 377 2.93 -8.82 -6.41
C GLU A 377 3.92 -9.96 -6.76
N GLY A 378 3.86 -11.09 -6.04
CA GLY A 378 4.69 -12.27 -6.36
C GLY A 378 4.41 -12.79 -7.77
N HIS A 379 3.11 -12.90 -8.15
CA HIS A 379 2.72 -13.28 -9.50
C HIS A 379 3.23 -12.28 -10.55
N ALA A 380 3.17 -10.96 -10.27
CA ALA A 380 3.67 -9.94 -11.19
C ALA A 380 5.15 -10.14 -11.53
N VAL A 381 5.98 -10.47 -10.54
CA VAL A 381 7.42 -10.70 -10.73
C VAL A 381 7.66 -12.02 -11.48
N THR A 382 7.05 -13.13 -11.06
CA THR A 382 7.20 -14.43 -11.75
C THR A 382 6.62 -14.39 -13.17
N PHE A 383 5.50 -13.69 -13.40
CA PHE A 383 4.94 -13.48 -14.72
C PHE A 383 5.87 -12.68 -15.64
N SER A 384 6.53 -11.67 -15.07
CA SER A 384 7.56 -10.88 -15.79
C SER A 384 8.78 -11.74 -16.12
N GLU A 385 9.19 -12.63 -15.20
CA GLU A 385 10.24 -13.61 -15.44
C GLU A 385 9.93 -14.48 -16.67
N GLY A 386 8.74 -15.11 -16.69
CA GLY A 386 8.32 -15.95 -17.81
C GLY A 386 8.34 -15.20 -19.15
N MET A 387 7.90 -13.93 -19.17
CA MET A 387 7.98 -13.10 -20.37
C MET A 387 9.42 -12.78 -20.79
N ALA A 388 10.29 -12.53 -19.83
CA ALA A 388 11.72 -12.26 -20.10
C ALA A 388 12.42 -13.51 -20.63
N LYS A 389 12.06 -14.69 -20.12
CA LYS A 389 12.57 -15.99 -20.58
C LYS A 389 12.27 -16.24 -22.05
N ASP A 390 11.09 -15.78 -22.52
CA ASP A 390 10.64 -15.90 -23.91
C ASP A 390 11.02 -14.66 -24.77
N GLY A 391 11.93 -13.82 -24.28
CA GLY A 391 12.57 -12.76 -25.08
C GLY A 391 11.89 -11.40 -25.05
N LEU A 392 10.87 -11.19 -24.20
CA LEU A 392 10.33 -9.85 -23.93
C LEU A 392 11.20 -9.09 -22.93
N GLN A 393 10.95 -7.78 -22.81
CA GLN A 393 11.64 -6.89 -21.87
C GLN A 393 10.61 -6.28 -20.92
N PRO A 394 10.25 -6.96 -19.82
CA PRO A 394 9.23 -6.46 -18.92
C PRO A 394 9.75 -5.35 -17.99
N PHE A 395 8.95 -4.30 -17.86
CA PHE A 395 9.03 -3.29 -16.82
C PHE A 395 7.94 -3.58 -15.79
N CYS A 396 8.32 -4.20 -14.68
CA CYS A 396 7.43 -4.57 -13.59
C CYS A 396 7.42 -3.47 -12.53
N ASN A 397 6.31 -2.69 -12.48
CA ASN A 397 6.20 -1.56 -11.57
C ASN A 397 5.33 -1.92 -10.36
N ILE A 398 5.94 -1.89 -9.19
CA ILE A 398 5.32 -2.20 -7.89
C ILE A 398 5.78 -1.14 -6.88
N TYR A 399 4.91 -0.71 -5.96
CA TYR A 399 5.34 0.18 -4.88
C TYR A 399 6.40 -0.50 -4.02
N SER A 400 7.41 0.26 -3.61
CA SER A 400 8.55 -0.26 -2.84
C SER A 400 8.13 -1.08 -1.62
N SER A 401 7.16 -0.59 -0.83
CA SER A 401 6.64 -1.31 0.33
C SER A 401 5.89 -2.61 -0.04
N PHE A 402 5.27 -2.68 -1.21
CA PHE A 402 4.55 -3.87 -1.68
C PHE A 402 5.47 -4.88 -2.36
N MET A 403 6.61 -4.43 -2.93
CA MET A 403 7.63 -5.31 -3.49
C MET A 403 8.19 -6.30 -2.46
N GLN A 404 8.09 -6.01 -1.18
CA GLN A 404 8.47 -6.93 -0.10
C GLN A 404 7.78 -8.31 -0.21
N ARG A 405 6.56 -8.37 -0.77
CA ARG A 405 5.83 -9.63 -1.00
C ARG A 405 6.41 -10.49 -2.10
N ALA A 406 7.20 -9.90 -2.98
CA ALA A 406 7.83 -10.58 -4.10
C ALA A 406 9.33 -10.83 -3.87
N TYR A 407 9.81 -10.73 -2.63
CA TYR A 407 11.24 -10.84 -2.33
C TYR A 407 11.82 -12.20 -2.75
N ASP A 408 11.13 -13.29 -2.43
CA ASP A 408 11.51 -14.64 -2.88
C ASP A 408 11.50 -14.75 -4.42
N ASN A 409 10.45 -14.22 -5.07
CA ASN A 409 10.34 -14.25 -6.53
C ASN A 409 11.47 -13.46 -7.22
N ILE A 410 11.92 -12.35 -6.62
CA ILE A 410 13.08 -11.60 -7.14
C ILE A 410 14.34 -12.47 -7.08
N ILE A 411 14.56 -13.18 -5.97
CA ILE A 411 15.74 -14.04 -5.78
C ILE A 411 15.67 -15.25 -6.70
N HIS A 412 14.62 -16.07 -6.53
CA HIS A 412 14.50 -17.39 -7.14
C HIS A 412 14.20 -17.31 -8.64
N ASP A 413 13.18 -16.49 -9.02
CA ASP A 413 12.68 -16.53 -10.39
C ASP A 413 13.51 -15.61 -11.32
N VAL A 414 13.99 -14.47 -10.82
CA VAL A 414 14.67 -13.46 -11.64
C VAL A 414 16.19 -13.48 -11.49
N ALA A 415 16.71 -13.31 -10.25
CA ALA A 415 18.13 -13.07 -10.04
C ALA A 415 19.00 -14.31 -10.25
N ILE A 416 18.57 -15.51 -9.79
CA ILE A 416 19.30 -16.77 -9.99
C ILE A 416 19.46 -17.06 -11.49
N GLN A 417 18.43 -16.76 -12.29
CA GLN A 417 18.46 -16.97 -13.74
C GLN A 417 19.09 -15.82 -14.52
N ASN A 418 19.43 -14.72 -13.85
CA ASN A 418 19.99 -13.50 -14.45
C ASN A 418 19.14 -12.95 -15.61
N LEU A 419 17.82 -12.93 -15.47
CA LEU A 419 16.90 -12.55 -16.53
C LEU A 419 16.69 -11.02 -16.58
N PRO A 420 16.54 -10.43 -17.79
CA PRO A 420 16.46 -9.00 -17.98
C PRO A 420 15.08 -8.42 -17.61
N VAL A 421 14.65 -8.57 -16.37
CA VAL A 421 13.44 -7.94 -15.82
C VAL A 421 13.84 -6.59 -15.21
N VAL A 422 13.13 -5.53 -15.59
CA VAL A 422 13.28 -4.19 -14.98
C VAL A 422 12.24 -4.05 -13.86
N LEU A 423 12.71 -4.10 -12.63
CA LEU A 423 11.90 -3.94 -11.42
C LEU A 423 11.84 -2.46 -11.05
N CYS A 424 10.69 -1.82 -11.22
CA CYS A 424 10.49 -0.40 -10.92
C CYS A 424 9.79 -0.25 -9.58
N LEU A 425 10.54 0.23 -8.58
CA LEU A 425 10.06 0.44 -7.22
C LEU A 425 9.60 1.89 -7.07
N ASP A 426 8.32 2.11 -7.30
CA ASP A 426 7.67 3.39 -7.08
C ASP A 426 7.42 3.62 -5.57
N ARG A 427 7.34 4.84 -5.10
CA ARG A 427 7.16 5.19 -3.67
C ARG A 427 8.32 4.70 -2.79
N ALA A 428 9.54 4.75 -3.26
CA ALA A 428 10.74 4.52 -2.43
C ALA A 428 10.90 5.64 -1.39
N GLY A 429 11.44 5.29 -0.22
CA GLY A 429 11.64 6.22 0.89
C GLY A 429 10.36 6.55 1.66
N LEU A 430 10.31 7.73 2.28
CA LEU A 430 9.16 8.20 3.04
C LEU A 430 8.05 8.70 2.11
N VAL A 431 6.83 8.17 2.27
CA VAL A 431 5.71 8.45 1.35
C VAL A 431 4.60 9.31 1.93
N GLY A 432 4.62 9.57 3.24
CA GLY A 432 3.73 10.55 3.86
C GLY A 432 2.57 9.96 4.66
N GLU A 433 1.37 10.37 4.34
CA GLU A 433 0.18 10.26 5.20
C GLU A 433 -0.32 8.82 5.41
N ASP A 434 0.09 7.86 4.61
CA ASP A 434 -0.27 6.43 4.78
C ASP A 434 0.65 5.69 5.77
N GLY A 435 1.73 6.34 6.20
CA GLY A 435 2.55 5.92 7.33
C GLY A 435 3.37 4.65 7.11
N PRO A 436 3.71 3.94 8.20
CA PRO A 436 4.73 2.89 8.23
C PRO A 436 4.45 1.70 7.31
N THR A 437 3.19 1.45 6.97
CA THR A 437 2.80 0.35 6.07
C THR A 437 3.07 0.66 4.60
N HIS A 438 3.31 1.93 4.27
CA HIS A 438 3.51 2.39 2.89
C HIS A 438 4.90 2.98 2.63
N HIS A 439 5.70 3.28 3.67
CA HIS A 439 7.07 3.77 3.48
C HIS A 439 7.93 2.71 2.78
N GLY A 440 8.59 3.10 1.69
CA GLY A 440 9.55 2.28 0.95
C GLY A 440 10.95 2.38 1.58
N ALA A 441 11.04 2.10 2.89
CA ALA A 441 12.25 2.33 3.67
C ALA A 441 13.30 1.21 3.56
N PHE A 442 12.89 -0.01 3.20
CA PHE A 442 13.72 -1.21 3.37
C PHE A 442 14.30 -1.75 2.07
N ASP A 443 13.88 -1.24 0.92
CA ASP A 443 14.22 -1.78 -0.41
C ASP A 443 15.72 -1.88 -0.67
N MET A 444 16.50 -0.84 -0.38
CA MET A 444 17.95 -0.87 -0.53
C MET A 444 18.60 -1.95 0.34
N ALA A 445 18.15 -2.07 1.58
CA ALA A 445 18.74 -3.01 2.53
C ALA A 445 18.46 -4.48 2.16
N TYR A 446 17.23 -4.83 1.77
CA TYR A 446 16.90 -6.23 1.47
C TYR A 446 17.28 -6.65 0.05
N LEU A 447 17.41 -5.73 -0.91
CA LEU A 447 17.81 -6.05 -2.28
C LEU A 447 19.34 -6.13 -2.47
N ARG A 448 20.09 -5.33 -1.72
CA ARG A 448 21.56 -5.24 -1.88
C ARG A 448 22.28 -6.60 -1.78
N PRO A 449 21.93 -7.52 -0.88
CA PRO A 449 22.66 -8.79 -0.77
C PRO A 449 22.40 -9.76 -1.92
N ILE A 450 21.36 -9.54 -2.75
CA ILE A 450 21.00 -10.47 -3.84
C ILE A 450 22.04 -10.39 -4.98
N PRO A 451 22.69 -11.51 -5.37
CA PRO A 451 23.60 -11.53 -6.52
C PRO A 451 22.88 -11.16 -7.83
N ASN A 452 23.64 -10.77 -8.83
CA ASN A 452 23.19 -10.43 -10.20
C ASN A 452 22.25 -9.21 -10.32
N LEU A 453 21.75 -8.62 -9.23
CA LEU A 453 20.92 -7.41 -9.31
C LEU A 453 21.78 -6.16 -9.58
N THR A 454 21.37 -5.35 -10.54
CA THR A 454 21.74 -3.95 -10.63
C THR A 454 20.71 -3.11 -9.89
N ILE A 455 21.13 -2.22 -8.98
CA ILE A 455 20.23 -1.38 -8.18
C ILE A 455 20.61 0.09 -8.35
N ALA A 456 19.70 0.90 -8.90
CA ALA A 456 19.91 2.31 -9.16
C ALA A 456 18.81 3.19 -8.57
N SER A 457 19.18 4.41 -8.15
CA SER A 457 18.26 5.42 -7.67
C SER A 457 18.56 6.76 -8.34
N PRO A 458 17.69 7.25 -9.23
CA PRO A 458 17.88 8.52 -9.94
C PRO A 458 17.77 9.69 -8.97
N MET A 459 18.62 10.68 -9.12
CA MET A 459 18.56 11.92 -8.35
C MET A 459 17.48 12.88 -8.86
N ASN A 460 17.12 12.79 -10.14
CA ASN A 460 16.13 13.65 -10.80
C ASN A 460 15.50 12.94 -12.01
N GLU A 461 14.64 13.65 -12.72
CA GLU A 461 13.87 13.16 -13.86
C GLU A 461 14.75 12.74 -15.05
N HIS A 462 15.82 13.50 -15.35
CA HIS A 462 16.76 13.14 -16.42
C HIS A 462 17.45 11.81 -16.13
N GLU A 463 17.87 11.62 -14.87
CA GLU A 463 18.49 10.37 -14.42
C GLU A 463 17.50 9.19 -14.52
N LEU A 464 16.22 9.38 -14.12
CA LEU A 464 15.20 8.33 -14.24
C LEU A 464 15.02 7.90 -15.70
N ARG A 465 14.88 8.85 -16.62
CA ARG A 465 14.75 8.57 -18.06
C ARG A 465 15.94 7.77 -18.61
N ARG A 466 17.16 8.22 -18.30
CA ARG A 466 18.39 7.59 -18.78
C ARG A 466 18.61 6.22 -18.13
N LEU A 467 18.30 6.05 -16.87
CA LEU A 467 18.38 4.75 -16.21
C LEU A 467 17.34 3.76 -16.75
N MET A 468 16.13 4.20 -17.06
CA MET A 468 15.14 3.38 -17.75
C MET A 468 15.61 2.95 -19.14
N TYR A 469 16.23 3.87 -19.88
CA TYR A 469 16.87 3.56 -21.16
C TYR A 469 18.00 2.56 -21.00
N THR A 470 18.89 2.77 -20.04
CA THR A 470 20.02 1.87 -19.74
C THR A 470 19.55 0.46 -19.38
N ALA A 471 18.51 0.36 -18.55
CA ALA A 471 18.01 -0.92 -18.04
C ALA A 471 17.45 -1.86 -19.13
N GLN A 472 17.03 -1.33 -20.30
CA GLN A 472 16.51 -2.12 -21.40
C GLN A 472 17.56 -2.49 -22.46
N LEU A 473 18.80 -2.03 -22.31
CA LEU A 473 19.88 -2.37 -23.23
C LEU A 473 20.31 -3.85 -23.04
N PRO A 474 20.92 -4.46 -24.08
CA PRO A 474 21.41 -5.84 -23.98
C PRO A 474 22.38 -6.04 -22.80
N ASP A 475 22.39 -7.25 -22.26
CA ASP A 475 23.35 -7.72 -21.25
C ASP A 475 23.35 -6.96 -19.91
N LYS A 476 22.25 -6.28 -19.58
CA LYS A 476 22.13 -5.57 -18.29
C LYS A 476 21.63 -6.48 -17.15
N GLY A 477 21.08 -7.66 -17.47
CA GLY A 477 20.51 -8.56 -16.47
C GLY A 477 19.32 -7.94 -15.73
N PRO A 478 18.99 -8.43 -14.53
CA PRO A 478 17.90 -7.88 -13.72
C PRO A 478 18.30 -6.51 -13.17
N PHE A 479 17.40 -5.53 -13.36
CA PHE A 479 17.66 -4.14 -13.06
C PHE A 479 16.59 -3.52 -12.16
N VAL A 480 16.98 -2.97 -11.03
CA VAL A 480 16.09 -2.31 -10.06
C VAL A 480 16.23 -0.81 -10.19
N LEU A 481 15.12 -0.13 -10.41
CA LEU A 481 14.99 1.32 -10.41
C LEU A 481 14.09 1.75 -9.25
N ARG A 482 14.62 2.47 -8.26
CA ARG A 482 13.83 3.00 -7.15
C ARG A 482 13.69 4.52 -7.25
N TYR A 483 12.46 5.03 -7.12
CA TYR A 483 12.17 6.46 -7.17
C TYR A 483 11.00 6.82 -6.23
N PRO A 484 10.95 8.09 -5.74
CA PRO A 484 10.02 8.47 -4.69
C PRO A 484 8.62 8.77 -5.21
N ARG A 485 7.68 8.86 -4.29
CA ARG A 485 6.40 9.54 -4.49
C ARG A 485 6.62 11.05 -4.60
N GLY A 486 5.91 11.71 -5.51
CA GLY A 486 5.89 13.18 -5.60
C GLY A 486 6.59 13.74 -6.83
N ARG A 487 6.78 15.06 -6.78
CA ARG A 487 7.37 15.79 -7.88
C ARG A 487 8.88 15.72 -7.84
N GLY A 488 9.48 15.78 -9.03
CA GLY A 488 10.91 15.96 -9.18
C GLY A 488 11.36 17.41 -8.94
N VAL A 489 12.46 17.78 -9.60
CA VAL A 489 13.10 19.11 -9.45
C VAL A 489 13.28 19.84 -10.78
N LEU A 490 13.03 19.19 -11.91
CA LEU A 490 13.25 19.73 -13.25
C LEU A 490 11.92 19.95 -13.96
N VAL A 491 11.60 21.21 -14.29
CA VAL A 491 10.44 21.54 -15.13
C VAL A 491 10.64 21.03 -16.55
N ASP A 492 11.84 21.28 -17.13
CA ASP A 492 12.26 20.71 -18.40
C ASP A 492 12.88 19.32 -18.15
N TRP A 493 12.02 18.35 -17.96
CA TRP A 493 12.39 16.99 -17.56
C TRP A 493 12.72 16.05 -18.73
N LYS A 494 12.39 16.44 -19.97
CA LYS A 494 12.73 15.65 -21.16
C LYS A 494 14.16 15.91 -21.57
N CYS A 495 14.93 14.83 -21.70
CA CYS A 495 16.29 14.87 -22.19
C CYS A 495 16.52 13.72 -23.19
N PRO A 496 17.58 13.76 -24.00
CA PRO A 496 17.97 12.63 -24.83
C PRO A 496 18.15 11.35 -24.00
N LEU A 497 17.71 10.23 -24.56
CA LEU A 497 17.87 8.90 -23.99
C LEU A 497 19.32 8.45 -24.25
N GLU A 498 20.14 8.48 -23.22
CA GLU A 498 21.55 8.13 -23.25
C GLU A 498 21.84 7.08 -22.18
N GLU A 499 22.78 6.18 -22.47
CA GLU A 499 23.22 5.18 -21.50
C GLU A 499 23.98 5.83 -20.35
N ILE A 500 23.62 5.46 -19.12
CA ILE A 500 24.45 5.68 -17.94
C ILE A 500 25.24 4.40 -17.70
N PRO A 501 26.59 4.45 -17.73
CA PRO A 501 27.41 3.27 -17.46
C PRO A 501 27.04 2.67 -16.08
N VAL A 502 26.73 1.38 -16.07
CA VAL A 502 26.33 0.68 -14.85
C VAL A 502 27.47 0.72 -13.82
N GLY A 503 27.13 1.00 -12.57
CA GLY A 503 28.10 1.11 -11.48
C GLY A 503 28.93 2.40 -11.50
N LYS A 504 28.55 3.41 -12.29
CA LYS A 504 29.27 4.71 -12.31
C LYS A 504 28.48 5.81 -11.62
N GLY A 505 29.01 6.25 -10.50
CA GLY A 505 28.63 7.46 -9.80
C GLY A 505 29.11 8.72 -10.48
N ARG A 506 28.97 9.85 -9.81
CA ARG A 506 29.53 11.14 -10.28
C ARG A 506 29.90 12.06 -9.13
N LYS A 507 30.88 12.85 -9.34
CA LYS A 507 31.22 13.99 -8.49
C LYS A 507 30.34 15.16 -8.88
N LEU A 508 29.53 15.65 -7.94
CA LEU A 508 28.67 16.82 -8.15
C LEU A 508 29.34 18.13 -7.76
N LYS A 509 30.30 18.06 -6.82
CA LYS A 509 31.02 19.22 -6.31
C LYS A 509 32.40 18.80 -5.76
N ASP A 510 33.42 19.57 -6.05
CA ASP A 510 34.72 19.42 -5.43
C ASP A 510 34.76 19.93 -3.99
N GLY A 511 35.59 19.35 -3.16
CA GLY A 511 35.84 19.74 -1.78
C GLY A 511 37.12 19.11 -1.24
N LYS A 512 37.54 19.52 -0.03
CA LYS A 512 38.80 19.08 0.57
C LYS A 512 38.71 18.54 1.97
N ASP A 513 37.69 18.94 2.73
CA ASP A 513 37.61 18.67 4.16
C ASP A 513 36.70 17.46 4.48
N ILE A 514 35.52 17.40 3.88
CA ILE A 514 34.51 16.36 4.10
C ILE A 514 33.99 15.87 2.75
N ALA A 515 33.75 14.57 2.61
CA ALA A 515 33.03 14.01 1.48
C ALA A 515 31.58 13.68 1.90
N VAL A 516 30.61 14.25 1.20
CA VAL A 516 29.20 13.83 1.28
C VAL A 516 28.92 12.87 0.13
N ILE A 517 28.41 11.69 0.47
CA ILE A 517 28.00 10.68 -0.51
C ILE A 517 26.47 10.53 -0.39
N SER A 518 25.75 10.78 -1.47
CA SER A 518 24.30 10.63 -1.51
C SER A 518 23.86 9.62 -2.55
N ILE A 519 22.61 9.12 -2.45
CA ILE A 519 21.97 8.30 -3.46
C ILE A 519 20.50 8.71 -3.61
N GLY A 520 20.07 8.93 -4.87
CA GLY A 520 18.70 9.29 -5.20
C GLY A 520 18.32 10.75 -4.87
N PRO A 521 17.03 11.06 -4.85
CA PRO A 521 16.52 12.45 -4.79
C PRO A 521 16.89 13.23 -3.53
N ILE A 522 17.19 12.55 -2.42
CA ILE A 522 17.69 13.19 -1.18
C ILE A 522 18.98 13.97 -1.42
N GLY A 523 19.76 13.61 -2.45
CA GLY A 523 20.96 14.33 -2.87
C GLY A 523 20.70 15.80 -3.24
N ASN A 524 19.48 16.14 -3.67
CA ASN A 524 19.11 17.55 -3.93
C ASN A 524 19.05 18.36 -2.63
N LYS A 525 18.51 17.78 -1.54
CA LYS A 525 18.52 18.41 -0.20
C LYS A 525 19.94 18.52 0.36
N ALA A 526 20.74 17.47 0.15
CA ALA A 526 22.15 17.47 0.55
C ALA A 526 22.93 18.61 -0.14
N ARG A 527 22.66 18.90 -1.42
CA ARG A 527 23.27 20.02 -2.15
C ARG A 527 23.03 21.36 -1.47
N SER A 528 21.78 21.65 -1.11
CA SER A 528 21.42 22.89 -0.41
C SER A 528 22.06 22.97 0.97
N ALA A 529 22.02 21.87 1.73
CA ALA A 529 22.63 21.80 3.06
C ALA A 529 24.16 21.98 3.02
N ILE A 530 24.84 21.40 2.03
CA ILE A 530 26.28 21.59 1.80
C ILE A 530 26.62 23.06 1.56
N ALA A 531 25.89 23.73 0.66
CA ALA A 531 26.13 25.14 0.36
C ALA A 531 26.01 26.03 1.59
N ARG A 532 25.01 25.77 2.44
CA ARG A 532 24.80 26.51 3.71
C ARG A 532 25.91 26.19 4.71
N ALA A 533 26.24 24.91 4.91
CA ALA A 533 27.28 24.49 5.86
C ALA A 533 28.65 25.08 5.48
N GLU A 534 29.00 25.15 4.21
CA GLU A 534 30.25 25.79 3.73
C GLU A 534 30.24 27.29 4.00
N SER A 535 29.14 27.98 3.71
CA SER A 535 29.01 29.42 3.97
C SER A 535 29.19 29.77 5.44
N GLU A 536 28.68 28.92 6.35
CA GLU A 536 28.73 29.16 7.78
C GLU A 536 30.06 28.72 8.42
N SER A 537 30.65 27.59 7.95
CA SER A 537 31.85 27.02 8.57
C SER A 537 33.15 27.44 7.91
N GLY A 538 33.10 27.94 6.67
CA GLY A 538 34.31 28.20 5.87
C GLY A 538 35.05 26.92 5.40
N ARG A 539 34.48 25.73 5.64
CA ARG A 539 35.03 24.43 5.22
C ARG A 539 34.64 24.11 3.77
N SER A 540 35.40 23.24 3.13
CA SER A 540 35.20 22.83 1.75
C SER A 540 34.66 21.38 1.70
N ILE A 541 33.41 21.21 1.27
CA ILE A 541 32.69 19.93 1.30
C ILE A 541 32.53 19.40 -0.13
N ALA A 542 33.04 18.21 -0.40
CA ALA A 542 32.80 17.52 -1.67
C ALA A 542 31.45 16.83 -1.66
N HIS A 543 30.80 16.71 -2.83
CA HIS A 543 29.53 15.98 -2.97
C HIS A 543 29.60 14.98 -4.11
N TYR A 544 29.27 13.73 -3.80
CA TYR A 544 29.23 12.60 -4.72
C TYR A 544 27.81 12.01 -4.74
N ASP A 545 27.33 11.67 -5.95
CA ASP A 545 26.09 10.92 -6.18
C ASP A 545 26.47 9.52 -6.67
N LEU A 546 26.18 8.50 -5.87
CA LEU A 546 26.51 7.12 -6.23
C LEU A 546 25.70 6.59 -7.40
N ARG A 547 24.47 7.10 -7.63
CA ARG A 547 23.53 6.58 -8.64
C ARG A 547 23.18 5.10 -8.48
N PHE A 548 24.20 4.26 -8.26
CA PHE A 548 24.07 2.82 -8.11
C PHE A 548 24.44 2.38 -6.69
N LEU A 549 23.51 1.66 -6.07
CA LEU A 549 23.79 0.94 -4.84
C LEU A 549 24.55 -0.36 -5.14
N LYS A 550 24.29 -0.94 -6.32
CA LYS A 550 24.92 -2.18 -6.79
C LYS A 550 24.96 -2.21 -8.33
N PRO A 551 26.13 -2.47 -8.96
CA PRO A 551 27.42 -2.46 -8.28
C PRO A 551 27.81 -1.05 -7.81
N LEU A 552 28.65 -0.96 -6.78
CA LEU A 552 29.25 0.30 -6.32
C LEU A 552 30.27 0.82 -7.33
N ASP A 553 30.43 2.14 -7.39
CA ASP A 553 31.56 2.74 -8.10
C ASP A 553 32.82 2.68 -7.24
N GLU A 554 33.58 1.60 -7.39
CA GLU A 554 34.79 1.35 -6.62
C GLU A 554 35.86 2.43 -6.87
N GLU A 555 35.99 2.93 -8.12
CA GLU A 555 36.97 3.99 -8.45
C GLU A 555 36.66 5.27 -7.68
N LEU A 556 35.40 5.68 -7.66
CA LEU A 556 34.91 6.82 -6.89
C LEU A 556 35.15 6.62 -5.39
N LEU A 557 34.82 5.45 -4.86
CA LEU A 557 34.98 5.15 -3.43
C LEU A 557 36.46 5.05 -3.03
N HIS A 558 37.32 4.56 -3.91
CA HIS A 558 38.79 4.61 -3.72
C HIS A 558 39.31 6.05 -3.72
N GLU A 559 38.82 6.93 -4.61
CA GLU A 559 39.16 8.36 -4.58
C GLU A 559 38.79 8.97 -3.23
N VAL A 560 37.54 8.72 -2.78
CA VAL A 560 37.03 9.24 -1.51
C VAL A 560 37.85 8.71 -0.32
N GLY A 561 38.10 7.39 -0.26
CA GLY A 561 38.85 6.76 0.83
C GLY A 561 40.28 7.25 0.98
N ARG A 562 40.96 7.56 -0.14
CA ARG A 562 42.32 8.13 -0.13
C ARG A 562 42.33 9.61 0.26
N THR A 563 41.28 10.35 -0.09
CA THR A 563 41.29 11.82 0.00
C THR A 563 40.73 12.32 1.33
N PHE A 564 39.67 11.69 1.83
CA PHE A 564 38.89 12.24 2.96
C PHE A 564 39.03 11.41 4.22
N ARG A 565 39.20 12.10 5.34
CA ARG A 565 39.17 11.51 6.69
C ARG A 565 37.75 11.51 7.30
N HIS A 566 36.86 12.34 6.75
CA HIS A 566 35.48 12.46 7.20
C HIS A 566 34.54 12.27 6.03
N ILE A 567 33.64 11.31 6.14
CA ILE A 567 32.63 10.97 5.15
C ILE A 567 31.25 11.08 5.80
N VAL A 568 30.30 11.68 5.11
CA VAL A 568 28.88 11.70 5.49
C VAL A 568 28.09 11.01 4.39
N THR A 569 27.35 9.96 4.72
CA THR A 569 26.46 9.30 3.76
C THR A 569 25.00 9.69 4.01
N ILE A 570 24.23 9.94 2.94
CA ILE A 570 22.85 10.41 3.01
C ILE A 570 21.97 9.58 2.06
N GLU A 571 20.99 8.88 2.63
CA GLU A 571 20.08 8.01 1.89
C GLU A 571 18.63 8.11 2.36
N ASP A 572 17.67 8.00 1.46
CA ASP A 572 16.25 7.88 1.79
C ASP A 572 15.85 6.39 1.87
N GLY A 573 16.43 5.72 2.83
CA GLY A 573 16.27 4.32 3.17
C GLY A 573 16.68 4.09 4.60
N THR A 574 16.45 2.87 5.12
CA THR A 574 16.88 2.52 6.48
C THR A 574 18.39 2.65 6.59
N ILE A 575 18.85 3.25 7.70
CA ILE A 575 20.27 3.43 7.99
C ILE A 575 21.03 2.10 8.15
N GLN A 576 20.31 1.00 8.40
CA GLN A 576 20.89 -0.34 8.56
C GLN A 576 20.81 -1.10 7.24
N GLY A 577 21.94 -1.56 6.74
CA GLY A 577 22.03 -2.40 5.55
C GLY A 577 21.89 -1.66 4.20
N GLY A 578 21.64 -0.34 4.21
CA GLY A 578 21.51 0.48 3.00
C GLY A 578 22.86 0.95 2.41
N MET A 579 22.83 2.11 1.76
CA MET A 579 23.99 2.69 1.06
C MET A 579 25.11 3.06 2.03
N GLY A 580 24.77 3.69 3.17
CA GLY A 580 25.78 4.04 4.17
C GLY A 580 26.50 2.82 4.76
N SER A 581 25.81 1.67 4.88
CA SER A 581 26.42 0.41 5.26
C SER A 581 27.36 -0.12 4.17
N ALA A 582 26.94 -0.05 2.90
CA ALA A 582 27.78 -0.47 1.78
C ALA A 582 29.09 0.34 1.68
N VAL A 583 29.02 1.66 1.90
CA VAL A 583 30.20 2.52 1.96
C VAL A 583 31.12 2.13 3.12
N LEU A 584 30.57 1.86 4.31
CA LEU A 584 31.36 1.41 5.46
C LEU A 584 32.08 0.08 5.21
N GLU A 585 31.37 -0.89 4.64
CA GLU A 585 31.95 -2.20 4.26
C GLU A 585 33.08 -2.01 3.27
N PHE A 586 32.86 -1.22 2.20
CA PHE A 586 33.90 -0.91 1.22
C PHE A 586 35.14 -0.28 1.86
N MET A 587 34.95 0.72 2.74
CA MET A 587 36.09 1.38 3.40
C MET A 587 36.88 0.40 4.29
N ALA A 588 36.18 -0.48 5.02
CA ALA A 588 36.80 -1.50 5.86
C ALA A 588 37.55 -2.56 5.05
N ASP A 589 36.93 -3.08 3.99
CA ASP A 589 37.53 -4.11 3.13
C ASP A 589 38.79 -3.65 2.42
N HIS A 590 38.92 -2.33 2.19
CA HIS A 590 40.10 -1.72 1.53
C HIS A 590 41.03 -0.99 2.51
N GLU A 591 40.93 -1.25 3.80
CA GLU A 591 41.77 -0.72 4.87
C GLU A 591 41.79 0.82 4.97
N TYR A 592 40.75 1.49 4.45
CA TYR A 592 40.54 2.92 4.69
C TYR A 592 39.95 3.12 6.10
N THR A 593 40.39 4.16 6.78
CA THR A 593 39.98 4.45 8.17
C THR A 593 39.32 5.83 8.34
N PRO A 594 38.40 6.25 7.46
CA PRO A 594 37.71 7.51 7.67
C PRO A 594 36.69 7.39 8.80
N THR A 595 36.38 8.50 9.45
CA THR A 595 35.16 8.60 10.25
C THR A 595 33.97 8.69 9.30
N VAL A 596 33.02 7.76 9.40
CA VAL A 596 31.82 7.75 8.55
C VAL A 596 30.59 8.05 9.39
N LYS A 597 29.94 9.18 9.14
CA LYS A 597 28.63 9.53 9.65
C LYS A 597 27.55 9.11 8.66
N ARG A 598 26.64 8.26 9.08
CA ARG A 598 25.50 7.83 8.25
C ARG A 598 24.25 8.61 8.61
N ILE A 599 23.50 9.06 7.60
CA ILE A 599 22.20 9.72 7.72
C ILE A 599 21.21 8.95 6.85
N GLY A 600 20.11 8.51 7.44
CA GLY A 600 19.05 7.75 6.81
C GLY A 600 17.88 7.56 7.75
N ILE A 601 16.86 6.82 7.33
CA ILE A 601 15.72 6.49 8.16
C ILE A 601 16.18 5.69 9.38
N PRO A 602 15.94 6.16 10.61
CA PRO A 602 16.40 5.50 11.83
C PRO A 602 15.73 4.14 12.03
N ASP A 603 16.32 3.31 12.92
CA ASP A 603 15.81 1.98 13.29
C ASP A 603 14.53 2.08 14.15
N LYS A 604 13.46 2.58 13.50
CA LYS A 604 12.10 2.66 14.06
C LYS A 604 11.09 2.75 12.92
N PHE A 605 9.87 2.28 13.14
CA PHE A 605 8.77 2.54 12.21
C PHE A 605 8.39 4.01 12.28
N VAL A 606 8.58 4.72 11.16
CA VAL A 606 8.24 6.14 11.05
C VAL A 606 6.72 6.27 10.92
N GLN A 607 6.12 7.12 11.74
CA GLN A 607 4.67 7.36 11.73
C GLN A 607 4.20 8.06 10.44
N HIS A 608 2.91 8.33 10.37
CA HIS A 608 2.29 9.08 9.28
C HIS A 608 2.42 10.60 9.48
N GLY A 609 2.32 11.35 8.40
CA GLY A 609 2.40 12.80 8.35
C GLY A 609 2.72 13.26 6.93
N THR A 610 2.93 14.55 6.71
CA THR A 610 3.47 15.02 5.43
C THR A 610 4.92 14.56 5.25
N VAL A 611 5.35 14.36 4.02
CA VAL A 611 6.75 13.96 3.74
C VAL A 611 7.75 14.94 4.36
N ALA A 612 7.44 16.24 4.36
CA ALA A 612 8.31 17.26 4.95
C ALA A 612 8.47 17.08 6.48
N GLU A 613 7.35 16.88 7.20
CA GLU A 613 7.37 16.60 8.65
C GLU A 613 8.14 15.32 8.95
N LEU A 614 7.98 14.28 8.13
CA LEU A 614 8.67 13.01 8.33
C LEU A 614 10.18 13.11 8.08
N TYR A 615 10.62 13.88 7.08
CA TYR A 615 12.03 14.18 6.90
C TYR A 615 12.60 14.91 8.09
N GLN A 616 11.87 15.91 8.63
CA GLN A 616 12.28 16.62 9.83
C GLN A 616 12.38 15.69 11.06
N LEU A 617 11.37 14.81 11.24
CA LEU A 617 11.35 13.82 12.32
C LEU A 617 12.54 12.84 12.26
N CYS A 618 13.02 12.54 11.04
CA CYS A 618 14.17 11.66 10.80
C CYS A 618 15.51 12.41 10.76
N GLY A 619 15.52 13.73 10.89
CA GLY A 619 16.76 14.53 10.78
C GLY A 619 17.33 14.56 9.36
N MET A 620 16.47 14.48 8.34
CA MET A 620 16.82 14.37 6.93
C MET A 620 16.33 15.56 6.09
N ASP A 621 15.70 16.54 6.72
CA ASP A 621 15.38 17.84 6.09
C ASP A 621 16.65 18.70 5.94
N GLU A 622 16.55 19.76 5.14
CA GLU A 622 17.70 20.61 4.82
C GLU A 622 18.34 21.24 6.05
N ASP A 623 17.51 21.71 7.02
CA ASP A 623 18.03 22.34 8.24
C ASP A 623 18.77 21.34 9.14
N SER A 624 18.23 20.13 9.28
CA SER A 624 18.84 19.05 10.05
C SER A 624 20.13 18.57 9.41
N LEU A 625 20.14 18.40 8.07
CA LEU A 625 21.35 18.07 7.32
C LEU A 625 22.44 19.15 7.46
N THR A 626 22.06 20.42 7.38
CA THR A 626 22.99 21.55 7.57
C THR A 626 23.63 21.50 8.96
N LYS A 627 22.81 21.35 10.02
CA LYS A 627 23.29 21.25 11.41
C LYS A 627 24.24 20.08 11.61
N GLU A 628 23.93 18.92 11.03
CA GLU A 628 24.82 17.76 11.16
C GLU A 628 26.13 17.97 10.39
N LEU A 629 26.10 18.59 9.19
CA LEU A 629 27.31 18.92 8.45
C LEU A 629 28.18 19.94 9.22
N LEU A 630 27.59 20.98 9.81
CA LEU A 630 28.31 21.92 10.67
C LEU A 630 28.99 21.23 11.85
N LYS A 631 28.27 20.33 12.53
CA LYS A 631 28.85 19.51 13.59
C LYS A 631 30.03 18.67 13.11
N GLN A 632 29.96 18.08 11.91
CA GLN A 632 31.09 17.36 11.33
C GLN A 632 32.25 18.29 10.99
N CYS A 633 31.98 19.54 10.58
CA CYS A 633 33.01 20.55 10.36
C CYS A 633 33.75 20.95 11.63
N GLU A 634 33.04 21.02 12.78
CA GLU A 634 33.64 21.32 14.10
C GLU A 634 34.58 20.21 14.59
N LEU A 635 34.36 18.96 14.19
CA LEU A 635 35.22 17.82 14.55
C LEU A 635 36.58 17.84 13.81
N LEU A 636 36.71 18.66 12.77
CA LEU A 636 37.94 18.80 12.01
C LEU A 636 38.99 19.65 12.75
N PRO A 637 40.27 19.33 12.65
CA PRO A 637 41.34 20.15 13.22
C PRO A 637 41.26 21.62 12.74
N ASP A 638 41.48 22.54 13.65
CA ASP A 638 41.60 23.96 13.32
C ASP A 638 42.97 24.23 12.65
N MET A 639 42.95 24.36 11.32
CA MET A 639 44.15 24.57 10.53
C MET A 639 44.89 25.88 10.84
N SER A 640 44.19 26.86 11.48
CA SER A 640 44.83 28.11 11.94
C SER A 640 45.82 27.83 13.11
N LYS A 641 45.43 26.95 14.03
CA LYS A 641 46.24 26.55 15.18
C LYS A 641 47.43 25.65 14.81
N ILE A 642 47.29 24.87 13.72
CA ILE A 642 48.39 24.01 13.23
C ILE A 642 49.48 24.84 12.60
N LYS A 643 49.17 25.93 11.87
CA LYS A 643 50.16 26.85 11.30
C LYS A 643 50.95 27.61 12.36
N GLU A 644 50.34 27.92 13.52
CA GLU A 644 51.05 28.56 14.64
C GLU A 644 52.00 27.62 15.38
N LEU A 645 51.80 26.29 15.30
CA LEU A 645 52.67 25.28 15.94
C LEU A 645 53.82 24.82 15.01
N THR A 646 53.79 25.17 13.71
CA THR A 646 54.82 24.79 12.71
C THR A 646 55.68 25.96 12.26
N ASN A 647 55.43 27.16 12.75
CA ASN A 647 56.30 28.33 12.67
C ASN A 647 57.01 28.57 14.02
#